data_fc8bc930d694d5696cb525d42017e64a
#
_entry.id   fc8bc930d694d5696cb525d42017e64a
#
_cell.length_a   1.000
_cell.length_b   1.000
_cell.length_c   1.000
_cell.angle_alpha   90.00
_cell.angle_beta   90.00
_cell.angle_gamma   90.00
#
_symmetry.space_group_name_H-M   'P 1'
#
loop_
_entity.id
_entity.type
_entity.pdbx_description
1 polymer ?
#
loop_
_entity_poly.entity_id
_entity_poly.type
_entity_poly.pdbx_seq_one_letter_code
_entity_poly.pdbx_strand_id
1 'polypeptide(L)'
;MKRFISAGAAAVAVVTLTALAPGASAATPGRPAGKPTGTPSAQVRNGETQPVFSRADAVSQTVNIETAVDSDRDGKRDTVQLRIMRPKETGQGLKVPTIMEASPYWAGILDVPNHPVDIGGANRLAASRFQRDLADVFPGYYDNYFLPRGYAVADLDSLGTGGSTGCPTSGARNEQAGAKAAVDWLNGRARGWAPDGTPVKADWSTGNVGMIGQSYNGTLPNMAAATGVDGLKAIVPIAGISNWYDYYRDNGAVIAPGEYQGEDLDVLAKAVLTRRNPGVCKQVIDDIEAREDRDTGDYSPFWDERNYVKDAKKVKAAVMVVHGLNDWNVKTEQSVRWWNALKEAGVPHKLWLHQANHATPFRWRIDEWLRQTHHWFDRYLYGIRNGIENEPKVDIQRPDGSWETAKDWPLPGTRTLPVSLNPGSGSGGQPGVLGTRPQSGAPQSFTDEGRTRTAEQLLTGEDKADPNRLAYLTGPLSKPLRLDGIPKADIRASLNGRSPFLTALLVDYGTDTRPTGARITTTDKVCYGQSVPGDEGCTLRQELATETAPYKIITRGWLDARNRNSISRSEPLTPGKTYSLRWDMQPTDYTVKAGHRLGVIVLSTDYDYTLRYPAGTAVTVQPGASRVLLPVAPGGDTSLR
;
A
#
# COMPACT_ATOMS: atom_id res chain seq x y z
N MET A 1 -28.64 -38.58 26.51
CA MET A 1 -28.41 -39.55 27.62
C MET A 1 -27.36 -38.96 28.52
N LYS A 2 -27.81 -38.46 29.59
CA LYS A 2 -27.68 -38.72 31.05
C LYS A 2 -26.25 -39.14 31.48
N ARG A 3 -25.63 -38.20 32.28
CA ARG A 3 -24.98 -38.34 33.61
C ARG A 3 -23.66 -39.17 33.67
N PHE A 4 -22.63 -38.72 34.38
CA PHE A 4 -22.51 -38.56 35.84
C PHE A 4 -21.32 -37.66 36.28
N ILE A 5 -21.55 -37.03 37.39
CA ILE A 5 -20.65 -36.20 38.22
C ILE A 5 -19.89 -37.16 39.16
N SER A 6 -18.63 -36.85 39.47
CA SER A 6 -18.03 -37.19 40.76
C SER A 6 -17.05 -36.12 41.24
N ALA A 7 -17.35 -35.60 42.43
CA ALA A 7 -16.51 -34.67 43.18
C ALA A 7 -15.51 -35.47 44.03
N GLY A 8 -14.26 -34.99 44.09
CA GLY A 8 -13.25 -35.46 45.02
C GLY A 8 -12.70 -34.29 45.79
N ALA A 9 -12.99 -34.24 47.10
CA ALA A 9 -12.45 -33.28 48.04
C ALA A 9 -11.05 -33.74 48.50
N ALA A 10 -10.07 -32.83 48.46
CA ALA A 10 -8.79 -33.03 49.12
C ALA A 10 -8.56 -31.93 50.15
N ALA A 11 -8.31 -32.36 51.36
CA ALA A 11 -8.09 -31.52 52.56
C ALA A 11 -6.71 -30.81 52.48
N VAL A 12 -6.73 -29.52 52.83
CA VAL A 12 -5.51 -28.71 53.02
C VAL A 12 -5.13 -28.70 54.51
N ALA A 13 -3.96 -29.19 54.81
CA ALA A 13 -3.35 -29.06 56.13
C ALA A 13 -2.62 -27.71 56.25
N VAL A 14 -3.02 -26.92 57.21
CA VAL A 14 -2.41 -25.64 57.56
C VAL A 14 -1.22 -25.91 58.50
N VAL A 15 -0.02 -25.59 58.04
CA VAL A 15 1.18 -25.52 58.91
C VAL A 15 1.49 -24.06 59.19
N THR A 16 1.29 -23.64 60.43
CA THR A 16 1.64 -22.31 60.93
C THR A 16 3.12 -22.29 61.31
N LEU A 17 3.94 -21.53 60.58
CA LEU A 17 5.29 -21.14 60.99
C LEU A 17 5.25 -19.72 61.54
N THR A 18 5.52 -19.59 62.85
CA THR A 18 5.79 -18.32 63.51
C THR A 18 7.22 -17.88 63.20
N ALA A 19 7.41 -16.81 62.44
CA ALA A 19 8.70 -16.14 62.28
C ALA A 19 8.74 -14.86 63.10
N LEU A 20 9.74 -14.72 63.96
CA LEU A 20 10.04 -13.52 64.73
C LEU A 20 10.47 -12.37 63.80
N ALA A 21 9.88 -11.21 64.01
CA ALA A 21 10.23 -9.97 63.32
C ALA A 21 11.46 -9.31 64.00
N PRO A 22 12.42 -8.81 63.23
CA PRO A 22 13.42 -7.86 63.75
C PRO A 22 12.88 -6.44 63.70
N GLY A 23 13.27 -5.65 64.68
CA GLY A 23 12.71 -4.35 65.01
C GLY A 23 12.68 -3.30 63.89
N ALA A 24 11.59 -2.57 63.88
CA ALA A 24 11.41 -1.40 63.02
C ALA A 24 12.24 -0.21 63.55
N SER A 25 13.25 0.18 62.79
CA SER A 25 13.82 1.54 62.90
C SER A 25 12.87 2.55 62.34
N ALA A 26 12.46 3.54 63.16
CA ALA A 26 11.65 4.63 62.74
C ALA A 26 12.32 5.45 61.63
N ALA A 27 11.75 5.40 60.43
CA ALA A 27 12.15 6.28 59.33
C ALA A 27 11.63 7.69 59.63
N THR A 28 12.51 8.65 59.64
CA THR A 28 12.22 10.08 59.64
C THR A 28 11.30 10.46 58.48
N PRO A 29 10.26 11.28 58.66
CA PRO A 29 9.40 11.70 57.57
C PRO A 29 10.21 12.45 56.54
N GLY A 30 10.34 11.87 55.33
CA GLY A 30 11.00 12.49 54.19
C GLY A 30 10.27 13.79 53.85
N ARG A 31 11.04 14.84 53.70
CA ARG A 31 10.63 16.15 53.18
C ARG A 31 9.80 15.93 51.92
N PRO A 32 8.62 16.53 51.71
CA PRO A 32 7.84 16.40 50.51
C PRO A 32 8.72 16.80 49.31
N ALA A 33 8.79 15.94 48.32
CA ALA A 33 9.51 16.22 47.07
C ALA A 33 8.90 17.52 46.50
N GLY A 34 9.75 18.55 46.40
CA GLY A 34 9.35 19.84 45.82
C GLY A 34 8.82 19.60 44.41
N LYS A 35 7.71 20.24 44.02
CA LYS A 35 7.23 20.25 42.65
C LYS A 35 8.39 20.59 41.73
N PRO A 36 8.58 19.83 40.65
CA PRO A 36 9.60 20.18 39.67
C PRO A 36 9.32 21.59 39.14
N THR A 37 10.29 22.51 39.30
CA THR A 37 10.16 23.93 38.93
C THR A 37 10.53 24.20 37.47
N GLY A 38 10.62 23.17 36.61
CA GLY A 38 10.97 23.29 35.19
C GLY A 38 9.79 22.93 34.28
N THR A 39 9.78 23.53 33.09
CA THR A 39 8.83 23.13 32.03
C THR A 39 9.05 21.65 31.70
N PRO A 40 8.00 20.83 31.63
CA PRO A 40 8.13 19.43 31.25
C PRO A 40 8.79 19.28 29.88
N SER A 41 9.63 18.26 29.68
CA SER A 41 10.28 17.97 28.41
C SER A 41 10.30 16.47 28.13
N ALA A 42 10.28 16.09 26.86
CA ALA A 42 10.53 14.72 26.45
C ALA A 42 11.93 14.27 26.93
N GLN A 43 12.02 13.07 27.47
CA GLN A 43 13.27 12.49 27.92
C GLN A 43 13.90 11.69 26.79
N VAL A 44 15.19 11.89 26.57
CA VAL A 44 15.95 11.18 25.52
C VAL A 44 17.05 10.36 26.19
N ARG A 45 17.14 9.06 25.86
CA ARG A 45 18.22 8.16 26.28
C ARG A 45 18.64 7.30 25.10
N ASN A 46 19.93 7.10 24.91
CA ASN A 46 20.48 6.28 23.83
C ASN A 46 19.97 6.66 22.41
N GLY A 47 19.68 7.94 22.18
CA GLY A 47 19.17 8.41 20.89
C GLY A 47 17.68 8.18 20.66
N GLU A 48 16.91 7.87 21.70
CA GLU A 48 15.46 7.60 21.61
C GLU A 48 14.67 8.37 22.67
N THR A 49 13.46 8.82 22.32
CA THR A 49 12.49 9.35 23.29
C THR A 49 11.97 8.24 24.21
N GLN A 50 11.83 8.55 25.50
CA GLN A 50 11.45 7.58 26.54
C GLN A 50 9.99 7.69 26.93
N PRO A 51 9.29 6.58 27.30
CA PRO A 51 7.87 6.55 27.63
C PRO A 51 7.63 7.09 29.07
N VAL A 52 7.74 8.40 29.26
CA VAL A 52 7.63 9.06 30.58
C VAL A 52 6.26 9.74 30.82
N PHE A 53 5.43 9.85 29.80
CA PHE A 53 4.10 10.44 29.90
C PHE A 53 3.03 9.35 30.03
N SER A 54 1.88 9.71 30.63
CA SER A 54 0.77 8.78 30.87
C SER A 54 -0.25 8.84 29.73
N ARG A 55 -0.50 7.69 29.08
CA ARG A 55 -1.57 7.54 28.09
C ARG A 55 -2.96 7.73 28.72
N ALA A 56 -3.14 7.26 29.96
CA ALA A 56 -4.42 7.36 30.69
C ALA A 56 -4.80 8.80 31.05
N ASP A 57 -3.81 9.69 31.16
CA ASP A 57 -4.03 11.10 31.51
C ASP A 57 -4.03 12.02 30.27
N ALA A 58 -4.04 11.46 29.07
CA ALA A 58 -3.96 12.23 27.83
C ALA A 58 -5.15 13.19 27.68
N VAL A 59 -4.88 14.34 27.07
CA VAL A 59 -5.91 15.34 26.74
C VAL A 59 -6.39 15.07 25.33
N SER A 60 -7.70 14.84 25.17
CA SER A 60 -8.37 14.72 23.87
C SER A 60 -8.94 16.06 23.42
N GLN A 61 -8.87 16.34 22.14
CA GLN A 61 -9.38 17.56 21.51
C GLN A 61 -9.85 17.29 20.09
N THR A 62 -11.00 17.85 19.70
CA THR A 62 -11.48 17.85 18.32
C THR A 62 -11.45 19.27 17.76
N VAL A 63 -11.00 19.42 16.52
CA VAL A 63 -10.86 20.72 15.84
C VAL A 63 -11.37 20.61 14.41
N ASN A 64 -12.24 21.54 14.02
CA ASN A 64 -12.63 21.76 12.63
C ASN A 64 -11.71 22.82 12.02
N ILE A 65 -10.91 22.45 11.04
CA ILE A 65 -9.85 23.27 10.44
C ILE A 65 -10.30 23.76 9.07
N GLU A 66 -10.25 25.07 8.84
CA GLU A 66 -10.57 25.67 7.54
C GLU A 66 -9.51 25.31 6.51
N THR A 67 -9.97 24.85 5.36
CA THR A 67 -9.14 24.59 4.19
C THR A 67 -9.08 25.81 3.26
N ALA A 68 -8.34 25.71 2.17
CA ALA A 68 -8.27 26.76 1.14
C ALA A 68 -9.28 26.54 -0.01
N VAL A 69 -10.12 25.48 0.08
CA VAL A 69 -11.00 25.05 -1.02
C VAL A 69 -12.47 25.05 -0.61
N ASP A 70 -13.32 25.11 -1.61
CA ASP A 70 -14.78 24.93 -1.57
C ASP A 70 -15.10 23.82 -2.59
N SER A 71 -15.03 22.56 -2.14
CA SER A 71 -15.16 21.40 -3.01
C SER A 71 -16.61 20.99 -3.25
N ASP A 72 -17.55 21.39 -2.39
CA ASP A 72 -18.98 21.15 -2.55
C ASP A 72 -19.72 22.33 -3.22
N ARG A 73 -18.98 23.42 -3.53
CA ARG A 73 -19.44 24.60 -4.27
C ARG A 73 -20.60 25.33 -3.57
N ASP A 74 -20.60 25.33 -2.23
CA ASP A 74 -21.63 26.02 -1.43
C ASP A 74 -21.30 27.52 -1.18
N GLY A 75 -20.17 28.00 -1.68
CA GLY A 75 -19.67 29.38 -1.52
C GLY A 75 -18.89 29.59 -0.22
N LYS A 76 -18.60 28.54 0.55
CA LYS A 76 -17.80 28.59 1.78
C LYS A 76 -16.61 27.68 1.65
N ARG A 77 -15.54 28.03 2.38
CA ARG A 77 -14.40 27.13 2.48
C ARG A 77 -14.76 25.89 3.30
N ASP A 78 -14.33 24.75 2.80
CA ASP A 78 -14.52 23.48 3.50
C ASP A 78 -13.71 23.42 4.80
N THR A 79 -14.14 22.55 5.70
CA THR A 79 -13.42 22.23 6.92
C THR A 79 -13.08 20.75 6.98
N VAL A 80 -11.89 20.44 7.52
CA VAL A 80 -11.51 19.07 7.88
C VAL A 80 -11.50 18.93 9.40
N GLN A 81 -12.01 17.79 9.89
CA GLN A 81 -12.05 17.51 11.31
C GLN A 81 -10.81 16.73 11.73
N LEU A 82 -10.10 17.25 12.74
CA LEU A 82 -8.92 16.64 13.35
C LEU A 82 -9.23 16.27 14.79
N ARG A 83 -9.12 14.98 15.13
CA ARG A 83 -9.15 14.48 16.50
C ARG A 83 -7.73 14.32 16.99
N ILE A 84 -7.42 14.81 18.18
CA ILE A 84 -6.07 14.89 18.72
C ILE A 84 -6.05 14.30 20.10
N MET A 85 -4.99 13.55 20.40
CA MET A 85 -4.65 13.12 21.74
C MET A 85 -3.22 13.51 22.06
N ARG A 86 -2.98 14.14 23.22
CA ARG A 86 -1.68 14.68 23.59
C ARG A 86 -1.39 14.53 25.06
N PRO A 87 -0.11 14.49 25.50
CA PRO A 87 0.26 14.46 26.91
C PRO A 87 -0.37 15.62 27.69
N LYS A 88 -0.89 15.38 28.90
CA LYS A 88 -1.49 16.42 29.75
C LYS A 88 -0.52 17.56 30.08
N GLU A 89 0.77 17.27 30.09
CA GLU A 89 1.85 18.22 30.36
C GLU A 89 1.94 19.32 29.29
N THR A 90 1.30 19.13 28.15
CA THR A 90 1.14 20.21 27.14
C THR A 90 0.33 21.38 27.66
N GLY A 91 -0.57 21.17 28.62
CA GLY A 91 -1.24 22.22 29.40
C GLY A 91 -0.33 22.95 30.39
N GLN A 92 0.88 22.47 30.60
CA GLN A 92 1.89 23.03 31.51
C GLN A 92 3.11 23.60 30.75
N GLY A 93 2.97 23.81 29.43
CA GLY A 93 4.01 24.40 28.59
C GLY A 93 4.89 23.42 27.83
N LEU A 94 4.69 22.09 27.99
CA LEU A 94 5.33 21.10 27.12
C LEU A 94 4.88 21.34 25.67
N LYS A 95 5.84 21.39 24.74
CA LYS A 95 5.57 21.40 23.31
C LYS A 95 5.97 20.08 22.70
N VAL A 96 5.09 19.51 21.87
CA VAL A 96 5.28 18.19 21.27
C VAL A 96 5.08 18.21 19.74
N PRO A 97 5.80 17.40 18.97
CA PRO A 97 5.48 17.15 17.58
C PRO A 97 4.24 16.25 17.48
N THR A 98 3.64 16.20 16.30
CA THR A 98 2.42 15.42 16.04
C THR A 98 2.70 14.31 15.03
N ILE A 99 2.24 13.09 15.32
CA ILE A 99 2.10 11.99 14.35
C ILE A 99 0.63 11.90 13.97
N MET A 100 0.31 12.02 12.68
CA MET A 100 -1.06 12.08 12.17
C MET A 100 -1.32 10.93 11.20
N GLU A 101 -2.48 10.29 11.34
CA GLU A 101 -3.06 9.44 10.32
C GLU A 101 -4.28 10.15 9.71
N ALA A 102 -4.24 10.38 8.40
CA ALA A 102 -5.37 10.91 7.65
C ALA A 102 -6.11 9.76 6.96
N SER A 103 -7.44 9.80 6.95
CA SER A 103 -8.24 8.70 6.40
C SER A 103 -9.59 9.17 5.87
N PRO A 104 -10.09 8.58 4.77
CA PRO A 104 -11.48 8.72 4.38
C PRO A 104 -12.39 7.70 5.09
N TYR A 105 -11.86 6.80 5.93
CA TYR A 105 -12.56 5.61 6.42
C TYR A 105 -12.95 5.67 7.90
N TRP A 106 -12.62 6.73 8.65
CA TRP A 106 -12.89 6.77 10.08
C TRP A 106 -14.39 6.67 10.42
N ALA A 107 -15.27 7.19 9.55
CA ALA A 107 -16.72 7.09 9.69
C ALA A 107 -17.34 5.89 8.95
N GLY A 108 -16.52 4.96 8.45
CA GLY A 108 -16.96 3.76 7.75
C GLY A 108 -16.91 3.89 6.22
N ILE A 109 -17.44 2.87 5.55
CA ILE A 109 -17.53 2.74 4.08
C ILE A 109 -18.96 2.38 3.73
N LEU A 110 -19.52 3.04 2.72
CA LEU A 110 -20.87 2.78 2.21
C LEU A 110 -20.85 1.69 1.14
N ASP A 111 -21.89 0.86 1.11
CA ASP A 111 -22.13 -0.05 0.00
C ASP A 111 -22.62 0.73 -1.21
N VAL A 112 -21.85 0.67 -2.29
CA VAL A 112 -22.19 1.32 -3.56
C VAL A 112 -22.02 0.32 -4.71
N PRO A 113 -22.81 0.46 -5.79
CA PRO A 113 -22.66 -0.40 -6.96
C PRO A 113 -21.33 -0.14 -7.66
N ASN A 114 -20.60 -1.19 -8.00
CA ASN A 114 -19.45 -1.13 -8.89
C ASN A 114 -19.89 -1.08 -10.35
N HIS A 115 -19.06 -0.53 -11.23
CA HIS A 115 -19.27 -0.59 -12.67
C HIS A 115 -19.26 -2.03 -13.20
N PRO A 116 -19.93 -2.29 -14.34
CA PRO A 116 -19.83 -3.59 -14.98
C PRO A 116 -18.40 -3.84 -15.46
N VAL A 117 -17.91 -5.05 -15.19
CA VAL A 117 -16.62 -5.54 -15.68
C VAL A 117 -16.77 -6.19 -17.06
N ASP A 118 -17.87 -6.93 -17.25
CA ASP A 118 -18.21 -7.49 -18.54
C ASP A 118 -18.79 -6.40 -19.44
N ILE A 119 -18.15 -6.10 -20.55
CA ILE A 119 -18.59 -5.07 -21.49
C ILE A 119 -20.01 -5.40 -21.97
N GLY A 120 -20.95 -4.45 -21.73
CA GLY A 120 -22.39 -4.63 -21.97
C GLY A 120 -23.13 -5.36 -20.83
N GLY A 121 -22.48 -5.55 -19.68
CA GLY A 121 -23.09 -6.10 -18.46
C GLY A 121 -23.82 -5.05 -17.62
N ALA A 122 -24.46 -5.50 -16.54
CA ALA A 122 -25.07 -4.64 -15.52
C ALA A 122 -24.11 -4.36 -14.36
N ASN A 123 -24.31 -3.23 -13.67
CA ASN A 123 -23.57 -2.89 -12.45
C ASN A 123 -23.74 -3.98 -11.38
N ARG A 124 -22.69 -4.22 -10.63
CA ARG A 124 -22.69 -5.17 -9.50
C ARG A 124 -22.78 -4.40 -8.20
N LEU A 125 -23.54 -4.91 -7.24
CA LEU A 125 -23.50 -4.42 -5.87
C LEU A 125 -22.21 -4.92 -5.21
N ALA A 126 -21.49 -4.04 -4.54
CA ALA A 126 -20.39 -4.43 -3.68
C ALA A 126 -20.93 -5.26 -2.48
N ALA A 127 -20.22 -6.32 -2.14
CA ALA A 127 -20.62 -7.21 -1.05
C ALA A 127 -19.87 -6.83 0.22
N SER A 128 -20.27 -5.83 0.95
CA SER A 128 -20.18 -5.73 2.41
C SER A 128 -20.20 -4.29 2.93
N ARG A 129 -20.90 -4.12 4.04
CA ARG A 129 -20.92 -2.86 4.82
C ARG A 129 -19.87 -2.94 5.92
N PHE A 130 -19.01 -1.94 5.98
CA PHE A 130 -18.20 -1.70 7.16
C PHE A 130 -18.60 -0.35 7.75
N GLN A 131 -19.47 -0.38 8.76
CA GLN A 131 -19.79 0.80 9.57
C GLN A 131 -18.96 0.72 10.86
N ARG A 132 -18.17 1.72 11.13
CA ARG A 132 -17.35 1.80 12.34
C ARG A 132 -18.00 2.80 13.29
N ASP A 133 -18.35 2.35 14.50
CA ASP A 133 -18.62 3.27 15.60
C ASP A 133 -17.29 3.93 15.97
N LEU A 134 -17.25 5.26 15.87
CA LEU A 134 -16.12 6.07 16.32
C LEU A 134 -16.11 6.05 17.86
N ALA A 135 -15.50 5.03 18.44
CA ALA A 135 -15.18 5.03 19.85
C ALA A 135 -14.10 6.09 20.14
N ASP A 136 -14.02 6.56 21.39
CA ASP A 136 -12.99 7.50 21.87
C ASP A 136 -11.56 6.92 21.87
N VAL A 137 -11.35 5.84 21.12
CA VAL A 137 -10.12 5.09 21.01
C VAL A 137 -9.53 5.34 19.64
N PHE A 138 -8.27 5.77 19.60
CA PHE A 138 -7.52 5.92 18.36
C PHE A 138 -7.27 4.55 17.73
N PRO A 139 -7.49 4.38 16.43
CA PRO A 139 -7.18 3.13 15.77
C PRO A 139 -5.66 2.94 15.65
N GLY A 140 -5.23 1.69 15.71
CA GLY A 140 -3.83 1.33 15.60
C GLY A 140 -3.10 1.29 16.95
N TYR A 141 -1.82 1.67 16.94
CA TYR A 141 -0.93 1.56 18.10
C TYR A 141 -0.23 2.88 18.44
N TYR A 142 -0.56 3.95 17.75
CA TYR A 142 0.23 5.18 17.78
C TYR A 142 0.11 5.89 19.12
N ASP A 143 -1.07 5.94 19.70
CA ASP A 143 -1.31 6.57 20.99
C ASP A 143 -0.76 5.75 22.17
N ASN A 144 -0.85 4.41 22.12
CA ASN A 144 -0.24 3.54 23.13
C ASN A 144 1.29 3.64 23.13
N TYR A 145 1.90 3.83 21.95
CA TYR A 145 3.36 3.82 21.78
C TYR A 145 3.99 5.20 21.80
N PHE A 146 3.50 6.13 20.97
CA PHE A 146 4.15 7.42 20.77
C PHE A 146 3.73 8.49 21.77
N LEU A 147 2.47 8.51 22.23
CA LEU A 147 2.04 9.50 23.20
C LEU A 147 2.84 9.43 24.51
N PRO A 148 3.10 8.25 25.11
CA PRO A 148 3.97 8.15 26.28
C PRO A 148 5.39 8.68 26.05
N ARG A 149 5.83 8.76 24.81
CA ARG A 149 7.16 9.23 24.40
C ARG A 149 7.19 10.73 24.08
N GLY A 150 6.07 11.44 24.30
CA GLY A 150 6.00 12.88 24.16
C GLY A 150 5.56 13.36 22.78
N TYR A 151 4.84 12.54 22.04
CA TYR A 151 4.18 12.94 20.81
C TYR A 151 2.70 13.24 21.06
N ALA A 152 2.13 14.17 20.31
CA ALA A 152 0.70 14.17 20.05
C ALA A 152 0.41 13.16 18.92
N VAL A 153 -0.74 12.50 19.00
CA VAL A 153 -1.27 11.67 17.91
C VAL A 153 -2.57 12.27 17.41
N ALA A 154 -2.84 12.19 16.12
CA ALA A 154 -4.01 12.81 15.54
C ALA A 154 -4.60 11.99 14.39
N ASP A 155 -5.94 11.93 14.32
CA ASP A 155 -6.71 11.34 13.24
C ASP A 155 -7.44 12.43 12.48
N LEU A 156 -7.22 12.50 11.15
CA LEU A 156 -7.84 13.47 10.26
C LEU A 156 -8.91 12.79 9.39
N ASP A 157 -10.15 13.27 9.47
CA ASP A 157 -11.17 12.94 8.48
C ASP A 157 -10.89 13.69 7.17
N SER A 158 -10.79 12.97 6.04
CA SER A 158 -10.67 13.59 4.72
C SER A 158 -11.91 14.41 4.35
N LEU A 159 -11.80 15.28 3.34
CA LEU A 159 -12.94 16.05 2.83
C LEU A 159 -14.11 15.13 2.43
N GLY A 160 -15.31 15.50 2.85
CA GLY A 160 -16.53 14.76 2.57
C GLY A 160 -16.74 13.50 3.40
N THR A 161 -15.91 13.28 4.44
CA THR A 161 -16.01 12.10 5.30
C THR A 161 -16.19 12.49 6.77
N GLY A 162 -16.90 11.69 7.53
CA GLY A 162 -17.05 11.87 8.97
C GLY A 162 -17.53 13.27 9.37
N GLY A 163 -16.75 13.95 10.18
CA GLY A 163 -17.02 15.32 10.64
C GLY A 163 -16.57 16.43 9.69
N SER A 164 -15.90 16.09 8.58
CA SER A 164 -15.44 17.06 7.58
C SER A 164 -16.55 17.48 6.63
N THR A 165 -16.46 18.71 6.10
CA THR A 165 -17.32 19.21 5.00
C THR A 165 -16.63 19.00 3.65
N GLY A 166 -17.20 19.56 2.57
CA GLY A 166 -16.68 19.36 1.22
C GLY A 166 -17.05 18.01 0.63
N CYS A 167 -16.42 17.63 -0.48
CA CYS A 167 -16.70 16.39 -1.18
C CYS A 167 -15.44 15.56 -1.43
N PRO A 168 -15.52 14.21 -1.31
CA PRO A 168 -14.43 13.34 -1.72
C PRO A 168 -14.20 13.48 -3.23
N THR A 169 -12.96 13.52 -3.62
CA THR A 169 -12.56 13.68 -5.04
C THR A 169 -11.59 12.59 -5.51
N SER A 170 -11.41 11.54 -4.68
CA SER A 170 -10.51 10.42 -4.93
C SER A 170 -9.13 10.89 -5.41
N GLY A 171 -8.42 11.54 -4.50
CA GLY A 171 -7.03 11.94 -4.69
C GLY A 171 -6.77 13.25 -5.43
N ALA A 172 -7.78 14.04 -5.79
CA ALA A 172 -7.59 15.32 -6.44
C ALA A 172 -7.04 16.42 -5.50
N ARG A 173 -6.76 17.60 -6.06
CA ARG A 173 -6.15 18.73 -5.34
C ARG A 173 -6.94 19.19 -4.11
N ASN A 174 -8.25 19.02 -4.11
CA ASN A 174 -9.09 19.38 -2.97
C ASN A 174 -8.74 18.56 -1.73
N GLU A 175 -8.57 17.24 -1.88
CA GLU A 175 -8.15 16.40 -0.75
C GLU A 175 -6.71 16.68 -0.31
N GLN A 176 -5.81 17.01 -1.25
CA GLN A 176 -4.47 17.47 -0.90
C GLN A 176 -4.54 18.72 -0.01
N ALA A 177 -5.44 19.66 -0.33
CA ALA A 177 -5.64 20.88 0.45
C ALA A 177 -6.17 20.56 1.86
N GLY A 178 -7.01 19.54 2.03
CA GLY A 178 -7.51 19.08 3.33
C GLY A 178 -6.37 18.59 4.24
N ALA A 179 -5.56 17.64 3.76
CA ALA A 179 -4.41 17.14 4.51
C ALA A 179 -3.39 18.26 4.81
N LYS A 180 -3.13 19.15 3.84
CA LYS A 180 -2.29 20.32 4.02
C LYS A 180 -2.80 21.27 5.11
N ALA A 181 -4.11 21.51 5.17
CA ALA A 181 -4.71 22.42 6.15
C ALA A 181 -4.46 21.97 7.59
N ALA A 182 -4.49 20.66 7.87
CA ALA A 182 -4.17 20.11 9.18
C ALA A 182 -2.71 20.41 9.58
N VAL A 183 -1.75 20.22 8.64
CA VAL A 183 -0.34 20.60 8.86
C VAL A 183 -0.20 22.10 9.08
N ASP A 184 -0.91 22.91 8.31
CA ASP A 184 -0.88 24.38 8.45
C ASP A 184 -1.44 24.84 9.80
N TRP A 185 -2.53 24.21 10.30
CA TRP A 185 -3.09 24.55 11.60
C TRP A 185 -2.14 24.19 12.75
N LEU A 186 -1.50 23.02 12.70
CA LEU A 186 -0.47 22.61 13.67
C LEU A 186 0.75 23.57 13.68
N ASN A 187 0.90 24.36 12.64
CA ASN A 187 1.93 25.39 12.47
C ASN A 187 1.39 26.83 12.65
N GLY A 188 0.15 27.02 13.06
CA GLY A 188 -0.47 28.34 13.29
C GLY A 188 -0.80 29.13 12.02
N ARG A 189 -0.83 28.48 10.84
CA ARG A 189 -1.11 29.13 9.54
C ARG A 189 -2.54 28.97 9.05
N ALA A 190 -3.33 28.07 9.65
CA ALA A 190 -4.76 27.89 9.33
C ALA A 190 -5.62 28.20 10.55
N ARG A 191 -6.89 28.55 10.31
CA ARG A 191 -7.88 28.76 11.37
C ARG A 191 -8.49 27.44 11.79
N GLY A 192 -8.83 27.30 13.07
CA GLY A 192 -9.52 26.13 13.60
C GLY A 192 -10.46 26.50 14.72
N TRP A 193 -11.53 25.70 14.86
CA TRP A 193 -12.57 25.87 15.87
C TRP A 193 -12.88 24.56 16.57
N ALA A 194 -13.15 24.63 17.85
CA ALA A 194 -13.75 23.52 18.57
C ALA A 194 -15.17 23.22 18.01
N PRO A 195 -15.76 22.06 18.30
CA PRO A 195 -17.12 21.72 17.82
C PRO A 195 -18.22 22.72 18.22
N ASP A 196 -18.03 23.47 19.31
CA ASP A 196 -18.93 24.53 19.77
C ASP A 196 -18.73 25.88 19.03
N GLY A 197 -17.79 25.95 18.09
CA GLY A 197 -17.47 27.17 17.35
C GLY A 197 -16.41 28.07 18.00
N THR A 198 -15.87 27.70 19.18
CA THR A 198 -14.80 28.45 19.84
C THR A 198 -13.50 28.39 19.04
N PRO A 199 -12.86 29.52 18.67
CA PRO A 199 -11.56 29.51 17.99
C PRO A 199 -10.48 28.84 18.85
N VAL A 200 -9.70 27.94 18.25
CA VAL A 200 -8.61 27.22 18.92
C VAL A 200 -7.33 27.26 18.11
N LYS A 201 -6.20 27.22 18.83
CA LYS A 201 -4.84 27.19 18.25
C LYS A 201 -4.04 26.02 18.81
N ALA A 202 -3.07 25.55 18.05
CA ALA A 202 -2.14 24.50 18.45
C ALA A 202 -0.93 25.06 19.23
N ASP A 203 -1.14 25.86 20.24
CA ASP A 203 -0.03 26.53 20.99
C ASP A 203 0.89 25.51 21.70
N TRP A 204 0.44 24.28 21.85
CA TRP A 204 1.19 23.14 22.39
C TRP A 204 2.05 22.43 21.32
N SER A 205 1.85 22.72 20.04
CA SER A 205 2.58 22.05 18.94
C SER A 205 3.98 22.65 18.76
N THR A 206 4.95 21.83 18.39
CA THR A 206 6.25 22.28 17.87
C THR A 206 6.17 22.76 16.43
N GLY A 207 5.08 22.46 15.72
CA GLY A 207 4.94 22.63 14.27
C GLY A 207 5.55 21.50 13.44
N ASN A 208 6.29 20.56 14.04
CA ASN A 208 6.83 19.41 13.32
C ASN A 208 5.77 18.29 13.26
N VAL A 209 5.40 17.88 12.05
CA VAL A 209 4.36 16.90 11.79
C VAL A 209 4.96 15.70 11.07
N GLY A 210 4.61 14.50 11.53
CA GLY A 210 4.80 13.24 10.83
C GLY A 210 3.45 12.71 10.36
N MET A 211 3.42 11.98 9.23
CA MET A 211 2.22 11.25 8.81
C MET A 211 2.56 9.78 8.55
N ILE A 212 1.62 8.90 8.89
CA ILE A 212 1.74 7.46 8.68
C ILE A 212 0.36 6.90 8.36
N GLY A 213 0.29 5.86 7.54
CA GLY A 213 -0.95 5.16 7.25
C GLY A 213 -0.79 4.14 6.15
N GLN A 214 -1.80 3.28 5.98
CA GLN A 214 -1.82 2.21 4.99
C GLN A 214 -2.91 2.47 3.94
N SER A 215 -2.63 2.09 2.68
CA SER A 215 -3.62 2.18 1.59
C SER A 215 -3.98 3.63 1.26
N TYR A 216 -5.23 4.02 1.22
CA TYR A 216 -5.63 5.42 1.08
C TYR A 216 -5.06 6.28 2.22
N ASN A 217 -4.99 5.75 3.46
CA ASN A 217 -4.33 6.45 4.57
C ASN A 217 -2.81 6.62 4.33
N GLY A 218 -2.18 5.74 3.52
CA GLY A 218 -0.80 5.88 3.04
C GLY A 218 -0.68 6.81 1.83
N THR A 219 -1.75 6.96 1.06
CA THR A 219 -1.85 7.88 -0.08
C THR A 219 -1.90 9.34 0.39
N LEU A 220 -2.69 9.64 1.43
CA LEU A 220 -2.83 11.00 1.98
C LEU A 220 -1.49 11.62 2.46
N PRO A 221 -0.57 10.89 3.12
CA PRO A 221 0.80 11.37 3.34
C PRO A 221 1.55 11.74 2.07
N ASN A 222 1.48 10.92 1.00
CA ASN A 222 2.09 11.22 -0.29
C ASN A 222 1.51 12.52 -0.89
N MET A 223 0.17 12.65 -0.83
CA MET A 223 -0.55 13.83 -1.30
C MET A 223 -0.11 15.09 -0.55
N ALA A 224 -0.06 15.04 0.79
CA ALA A 224 0.38 16.16 1.61
C ALA A 224 1.83 16.54 1.32
N ALA A 225 2.73 15.56 1.23
CA ALA A 225 4.15 15.78 0.96
C ALA A 225 4.38 16.40 -0.42
N ALA A 226 3.64 15.97 -1.45
CA ALA A 226 3.71 16.51 -2.81
C ALA A 226 3.30 17.99 -2.91
N THR A 227 2.58 18.54 -1.90
CA THR A 227 2.28 19.98 -1.84
C THR A 227 3.50 20.81 -1.46
N GLY A 228 4.54 20.21 -0.88
CA GLY A 228 5.70 20.91 -0.33
C GLY A 228 5.40 21.71 0.95
N VAL A 229 4.33 21.35 1.69
CA VAL A 229 3.90 22.07 2.90
C VAL A 229 5.00 22.13 3.95
N ASP A 230 5.22 23.33 4.49
CA ASP A 230 6.16 23.52 5.60
C ASP A 230 5.60 22.89 6.88
N GLY A 231 6.50 22.29 7.68
CA GLY A 231 6.12 21.63 8.93
C GLY A 231 5.89 20.12 8.79
N LEU A 232 5.57 19.59 7.62
CA LEU A 232 5.61 18.16 7.38
C LEU A 232 7.06 17.70 7.26
N LYS A 233 7.55 16.91 8.22
CA LYS A 233 8.97 16.54 8.36
C LYS A 233 9.27 15.09 8.00
N ALA A 234 8.31 14.18 8.22
CA ALA A 234 8.48 12.76 7.94
C ALA A 234 7.16 12.13 7.52
N ILE A 235 7.20 11.19 6.58
CA ILE A 235 6.03 10.36 6.25
C ILE A 235 6.42 8.89 6.15
N VAL A 236 5.46 8.01 6.44
CA VAL A 236 5.57 6.56 6.32
C VAL A 236 4.35 6.03 5.53
N PRO A 237 4.35 6.20 4.20
CA PRO A 237 3.30 5.66 3.34
C PRO A 237 3.45 4.14 3.21
N ILE A 238 2.45 3.39 3.70
CA ILE A 238 2.40 1.93 3.62
C ILE A 238 1.41 1.56 2.53
N ALA A 239 1.84 0.85 1.49
CA ALA A 239 0.99 0.48 0.35
C ALA A 239 0.16 1.68 -0.16
N GLY A 240 0.79 2.87 -0.22
CA GLY A 240 0.14 4.11 -0.62
C GLY A 240 0.18 4.33 -2.13
N ILE A 241 -0.89 4.88 -2.68
CA ILE A 241 -0.96 5.27 -4.09
C ILE A 241 -0.11 6.52 -4.32
N SER A 242 0.68 6.54 -5.38
CA SER A 242 1.46 7.70 -5.83
C SER A 242 0.93 8.31 -7.13
N ASN A 243 0.18 7.51 -7.90
CA ASN A 243 -0.49 7.91 -9.13
C ASN A 243 -1.79 7.13 -9.29
N TRP A 244 -2.92 7.78 -9.21
CA TRP A 244 -4.23 7.13 -9.30
C TRP A 244 -4.52 6.57 -10.70
N TYR A 245 -3.93 7.14 -11.74
CA TYR A 245 -4.02 6.56 -13.08
C TYR A 245 -3.48 5.13 -13.08
N ASP A 246 -2.27 4.90 -12.56
CA ASP A 246 -1.66 3.56 -12.52
C ASP A 246 -2.35 2.62 -11.50
N TYR A 247 -3.29 3.13 -10.69
CA TYR A 247 -4.10 2.29 -9.79
C TYR A 247 -5.33 1.72 -10.50
N TYR A 248 -6.08 2.53 -11.28
CA TYR A 248 -7.27 2.13 -12.03
C TYR A 248 -7.05 1.97 -13.53
N ARG A 249 -5.88 2.31 -14.00
CA ARG A 249 -5.42 2.11 -15.38
C ARG A 249 -4.01 1.54 -15.34
N ASP A 250 -3.64 0.78 -16.34
CA ASP A 250 -2.25 0.36 -16.54
C ASP A 250 -1.96 0.30 -18.02
N ASN A 251 -1.04 1.13 -18.51
CA ASN A 251 -0.70 1.26 -19.91
C ASN A 251 -1.96 1.40 -20.82
N GLY A 252 -2.93 2.20 -20.41
CA GLY A 252 -4.21 2.40 -21.08
C GLY A 252 -5.29 1.35 -20.77
N ALA A 253 -4.93 0.19 -20.24
CA ALA A 253 -5.92 -0.81 -19.86
C ALA A 253 -6.71 -0.34 -18.63
N VAL A 254 -8.03 -0.39 -18.69
CA VAL A 254 -8.90 -0.18 -17.52
C VAL A 254 -8.83 -1.41 -16.64
N ILE A 255 -8.34 -1.23 -15.41
CA ILE A 255 -8.11 -2.31 -14.46
C ILE A 255 -8.70 -1.99 -13.09
N ALA A 256 -9.00 -3.04 -12.33
CA ALA A 256 -9.24 -2.98 -10.90
C ALA A 256 -8.76 -4.29 -10.28
N PRO A 257 -8.36 -4.33 -8.99
CA PRO A 257 -7.98 -5.58 -8.33
C PRO A 257 -9.19 -6.51 -8.19
N GLY A 258 -8.93 -7.83 -8.18
CA GLY A 258 -9.96 -8.88 -8.22
C GLY A 258 -11.04 -8.77 -7.15
N GLU A 259 -10.70 -8.32 -5.94
CA GLU A 259 -11.64 -8.09 -4.85
C GLU A 259 -12.57 -6.90 -5.10
N TYR A 260 -12.14 -5.94 -5.94
CA TYR A 260 -12.83 -4.66 -6.21
C TYR A 260 -13.16 -4.50 -7.69
N GLN A 261 -13.40 -5.60 -8.40
CA GLN A 261 -13.73 -5.56 -9.83
C GLN A 261 -14.87 -4.59 -10.13
N GLY A 262 -14.63 -3.66 -11.05
CA GLY A 262 -15.57 -2.62 -11.41
C GLY A 262 -15.52 -1.37 -10.52
N GLU A 263 -14.69 -1.35 -9.46
CA GLU A 263 -14.40 -0.10 -8.74
C GLU A 263 -13.65 0.87 -9.66
N ASP A 264 -13.94 2.17 -9.51
CA ASP A 264 -13.20 3.27 -10.12
C ASP A 264 -13.26 4.49 -9.19
N LEU A 265 -12.73 5.63 -9.60
CA LEU A 265 -12.64 6.83 -8.77
C LEU A 265 -14.00 7.31 -8.25
N ASP A 266 -15.02 7.30 -9.09
CA ASP A 266 -16.40 7.71 -8.71
C ASP A 266 -17.02 6.74 -7.70
N VAL A 267 -16.81 5.43 -7.87
CA VAL A 267 -17.27 4.39 -6.95
C VAL A 267 -16.60 4.57 -5.59
N LEU A 268 -15.29 4.75 -5.57
CA LEU A 268 -14.55 4.99 -4.32
C LEU A 268 -14.99 6.29 -3.65
N ALA A 269 -15.19 7.38 -4.41
CA ALA A 269 -15.71 8.64 -3.87
C ALA A 269 -17.11 8.48 -3.26
N LYS A 270 -18.01 7.72 -3.91
CA LYS A 270 -19.33 7.37 -3.37
C LYS A 270 -19.22 6.53 -2.09
N ALA A 271 -18.31 5.57 -2.08
CA ALA A 271 -18.14 4.65 -0.94
C ALA A 271 -17.65 5.35 0.34
N VAL A 272 -16.83 6.40 0.21
CA VAL A 272 -16.30 7.14 1.37
C VAL A 272 -17.11 8.39 1.72
N LEU A 273 -18.18 8.71 1.01
CA LEU A 273 -19.01 9.90 1.22
C LEU A 273 -19.88 9.75 2.48
N THR A 274 -19.27 9.85 3.64
CA THR A 274 -19.92 9.62 4.95
C THR A 274 -20.23 10.91 5.70
N ARG A 275 -20.01 12.07 5.10
CA ARG A 275 -20.32 13.38 5.71
C ARG A 275 -21.82 13.55 6.00
N ARG A 276 -22.15 14.47 6.91
CA ARG A 276 -23.51 14.95 7.07
C ARG A 276 -23.97 15.65 5.79
N ASN A 277 -25.17 15.35 5.29
CA ASN A 277 -25.75 15.88 4.07
C ASN A 277 -24.95 15.54 2.80
N PRO A 278 -24.82 14.23 2.44
CA PRO A 278 -23.99 13.79 1.31
C PRO A 278 -24.54 14.22 -0.07
N GLY A 279 -25.83 14.57 -0.17
CA GLY A 279 -26.48 14.94 -1.44
C GLY A 279 -25.86 16.14 -2.16
N VAL A 280 -25.19 17.03 -1.42
CA VAL A 280 -24.51 18.21 -2.02
C VAL A 280 -23.35 17.80 -2.95
N CYS A 281 -22.79 16.61 -2.77
CA CYS A 281 -21.65 16.11 -3.55
C CYS A 281 -22.06 15.43 -4.87
N LYS A 282 -23.36 15.28 -5.15
CA LYS A 282 -23.81 14.56 -6.35
C LYS A 282 -23.13 15.04 -7.63
N GLN A 283 -23.12 16.35 -7.87
CA GLN A 283 -22.52 16.92 -9.08
C GLN A 283 -21.02 16.69 -9.16
N VAL A 284 -20.31 16.73 -8.02
CA VAL A 284 -18.86 16.48 -7.97
C VAL A 284 -18.56 15.03 -8.36
N ILE A 285 -19.37 14.08 -7.90
CA ILE A 285 -19.20 12.66 -8.22
C ILE A 285 -19.58 12.38 -9.67
N ASP A 286 -20.68 12.97 -10.18
CA ASP A 286 -21.07 12.86 -11.60
C ASP A 286 -19.94 13.41 -12.51
N ASP A 287 -19.26 14.49 -12.11
CA ASP A 287 -18.12 15.05 -12.84
C ASP A 287 -16.89 14.10 -12.82
N ILE A 288 -16.68 13.31 -11.75
CA ILE A 288 -15.63 12.29 -11.69
C ILE A 288 -15.95 11.17 -12.68
N GLU A 289 -17.16 10.59 -12.58
CA GLU A 289 -17.62 9.50 -13.45
C GLU A 289 -17.52 9.88 -14.95
N ALA A 290 -17.89 11.11 -15.30
CA ALA A 290 -17.82 11.59 -16.67
C ALA A 290 -16.38 11.77 -17.20
N ARG A 291 -15.37 11.92 -16.33
CA ARG A 291 -13.99 12.28 -16.71
C ARG A 291 -12.96 11.17 -16.51
N GLU A 292 -13.28 10.11 -15.78
CA GLU A 292 -12.35 9.01 -15.49
C GLU A 292 -12.05 8.13 -16.71
N ASP A 293 -12.88 8.20 -17.76
CA ASP A 293 -12.75 7.52 -19.05
C ASP A 293 -12.51 6.00 -18.93
N ARG A 294 -13.61 5.27 -18.83
CA ARG A 294 -13.59 3.79 -18.79
C ARG A 294 -13.64 3.14 -20.18
N ASP A 295 -13.66 3.93 -21.26
CA ASP A 295 -13.71 3.42 -22.63
C ASP A 295 -12.31 3.35 -23.27
N THR A 296 -11.60 4.48 -23.28
CA THR A 296 -10.27 4.54 -23.91
C THR A 296 -9.14 4.34 -22.94
N GLY A 297 -9.35 4.61 -21.65
CA GLY A 297 -8.32 4.56 -20.61
C GLY A 297 -7.23 5.62 -20.79
N ASP A 298 -7.50 6.69 -21.54
CA ASP A 298 -6.50 7.71 -21.87
C ASP A 298 -6.12 8.55 -20.64
N TYR A 299 -4.82 8.76 -20.47
CA TYR A 299 -4.29 9.71 -19.49
C TYR A 299 -4.64 11.14 -19.89
N SER A 300 -5.23 11.91 -19.00
CA SER A 300 -5.75 13.25 -19.23
C SER A 300 -5.38 14.22 -18.10
N PRO A 301 -5.65 15.53 -18.19
CA PRO A 301 -5.48 16.46 -17.07
C PRO A 301 -6.26 16.05 -15.80
N PHE A 302 -7.36 15.30 -15.92
CA PHE A 302 -8.08 14.73 -14.79
C PHE A 302 -7.24 13.73 -14.00
N TRP A 303 -6.49 12.86 -14.66
CA TRP A 303 -5.56 11.94 -14.06
C TRP A 303 -4.27 12.62 -13.61
N ASP A 304 -3.82 13.63 -14.37
CA ASP A 304 -2.58 14.36 -14.08
C ASP A 304 -2.63 15.07 -12.71
N GLU A 305 -3.76 15.62 -12.31
CA GLU A 305 -3.90 16.23 -10.97
C GLU A 305 -3.80 15.23 -9.81
N ARG A 306 -3.95 13.93 -10.08
CA ARG A 306 -3.88 12.79 -9.16
C ARG A 306 -2.56 12.03 -9.24
N ASN A 307 -1.58 12.58 -9.94
CA ASN A 307 -0.23 12.02 -10.09
C ASN A 307 0.75 12.83 -9.23
N TYR A 308 1.12 12.30 -8.07
CA TYR A 308 2.01 12.98 -7.11
C TYR A 308 3.48 12.75 -7.44
N VAL A 309 3.81 11.74 -8.25
CA VAL A 309 5.18 11.39 -8.66
C VAL A 309 5.88 12.58 -9.31
N LYS A 310 5.17 13.33 -10.16
CA LYS A 310 5.70 14.53 -10.82
C LYS A 310 6.07 15.66 -9.86
N ASP A 311 5.47 15.66 -8.67
CA ASP A 311 5.67 16.68 -7.65
C ASP A 311 6.72 16.28 -6.58
N ALA A 312 7.42 15.15 -6.76
CA ALA A 312 8.45 14.67 -5.83
C ALA A 312 9.51 15.72 -5.50
N LYS A 313 9.85 16.60 -6.44
CA LYS A 313 10.80 17.72 -6.23
C LYS A 313 10.31 18.76 -5.22
N LYS A 314 9.02 18.81 -4.90
CA LYS A 314 8.44 19.69 -3.88
C LYS A 314 8.52 19.09 -2.47
N VAL A 315 8.74 17.76 -2.36
CA VAL A 315 8.74 17.04 -1.10
C VAL A 315 9.88 17.52 -0.20
N LYS A 316 9.53 17.98 0.99
CA LYS A 316 10.47 18.44 2.03
C LYS A 316 10.60 17.42 3.17
N ALA A 317 9.62 16.53 3.30
CA ALA A 317 9.58 15.49 4.32
C ALA A 317 10.51 14.33 3.96
N ALA A 318 11.11 13.70 4.95
CA ALA A 318 11.74 12.39 4.78
C ALA A 318 10.66 11.32 4.56
N VAL A 319 10.91 10.34 3.69
CA VAL A 319 9.90 9.35 3.26
C VAL A 319 10.40 7.93 3.49
N MET A 320 9.70 7.16 4.34
CA MET A 320 9.92 5.71 4.49
C MET A 320 8.79 4.97 3.78
N VAL A 321 9.06 4.52 2.56
CA VAL A 321 8.11 3.78 1.71
C VAL A 321 8.04 2.33 2.16
N VAL A 322 6.84 1.78 2.34
CA VAL A 322 6.63 0.38 2.75
C VAL A 322 5.63 -0.30 1.83
N HIS A 323 5.95 -1.50 1.31
CA HIS A 323 5.06 -2.18 0.36
C HIS A 323 5.17 -3.70 0.37
N GLY A 324 4.05 -4.37 0.08
CA GLY A 324 3.98 -5.82 -0.10
C GLY A 324 4.26 -6.24 -1.54
N LEU A 325 5.18 -7.18 -1.75
CA LEU A 325 5.48 -7.74 -3.07
C LEU A 325 4.35 -8.66 -3.62
N ASN A 326 3.41 -9.05 -2.77
CA ASN A 326 2.19 -9.76 -3.18
C ASN A 326 0.93 -8.88 -3.04
N ASP A 327 1.09 -7.56 -3.06
CA ASP A 327 -0.01 -6.62 -3.03
C ASP A 327 -0.59 -6.43 -4.45
N TRP A 328 -1.71 -7.09 -4.70
CA TRP A 328 -2.46 -6.98 -5.95
C TRP A 328 -3.65 -6.02 -5.86
N ASN A 329 -3.82 -5.36 -4.72
CA ASN A 329 -4.73 -4.23 -4.56
C ASN A 329 -4.01 -2.94 -4.97
N VAL A 330 -3.18 -2.36 -4.08
CA VAL A 330 -2.29 -1.26 -4.48
C VAL A 330 -1.01 -1.89 -5.03
N LYS A 331 -0.90 -1.92 -6.35
CA LYS A 331 0.18 -2.62 -7.04
C LYS A 331 1.56 -2.03 -6.74
N THR A 332 2.60 -2.87 -6.76
CA THR A 332 3.98 -2.50 -6.36
C THR A 332 4.57 -1.32 -7.13
N GLU A 333 4.12 -1.06 -8.35
CA GLU A 333 4.57 0.11 -9.12
C GLU A 333 4.32 1.44 -8.42
N GLN A 334 3.26 1.55 -7.61
CA GLN A 334 2.93 2.76 -6.88
C GLN A 334 4.08 3.18 -5.96
N SER A 335 4.62 2.25 -5.19
CA SER A 335 5.74 2.50 -4.29
C SER A 335 7.06 2.64 -5.04
N VAL A 336 7.27 1.86 -6.10
CA VAL A 336 8.52 1.89 -6.88
C VAL A 336 8.65 3.19 -7.69
N ARG A 337 7.57 3.68 -8.30
CA ARG A 337 7.58 4.98 -8.99
C ARG A 337 7.87 6.11 -8.00
N TRP A 338 7.24 6.06 -6.82
CA TRP A 338 7.48 7.05 -5.76
C TRP A 338 8.91 7.00 -5.25
N TRP A 339 9.44 5.80 -4.94
CA TRP A 339 10.83 5.57 -4.55
C TRP A 339 11.83 6.18 -5.53
N ASN A 340 11.67 5.90 -6.83
CA ASN A 340 12.56 6.41 -7.87
C ASN A 340 12.49 7.93 -7.97
N ALA A 341 11.28 8.51 -7.92
CA ALA A 341 11.11 9.96 -8.00
C ALA A 341 11.71 10.69 -6.78
N LEU A 342 11.56 10.12 -5.57
CA LEU A 342 12.18 10.66 -4.35
C LEU A 342 13.71 10.60 -4.43
N LYS A 343 14.24 9.49 -4.96
CA LYS A 343 15.69 9.32 -5.18
C LYS A 343 16.23 10.37 -6.15
N GLU A 344 15.58 10.56 -7.29
CA GLU A 344 15.94 11.59 -8.28
C GLU A 344 15.83 13.02 -7.71
N ALA A 345 14.87 13.26 -6.83
CA ALA A 345 14.68 14.54 -6.16
C ALA A 345 15.65 14.80 -5.00
N GLY A 346 16.45 13.79 -4.60
CA GLY A 346 17.38 13.91 -3.46
C GLY A 346 16.71 13.97 -2.10
N VAL A 347 15.46 13.53 -1.99
CA VAL A 347 14.70 13.48 -0.72
C VAL A 347 15.29 12.38 0.17
N PRO A 348 15.46 12.58 1.50
CA PRO A 348 15.81 11.51 2.42
C PRO A 348 14.75 10.39 2.37
N HIS A 349 15.16 9.14 2.08
CA HIS A 349 14.21 8.07 1.84
C HIS A 349 14.73 6.70 2.31
N LYS A 350 13.78 5.82 2.71
CA LYS A 350 13.97 4.37 2.99
C LYS A 350 12.88 3.59 2.29
N LEU A 351 13.12 2.28 2.04
CA LEU A 351 12.19 1.36 1.39
C LEU A 351 12.13 0.04 2.16
N TRP A 352 10.92 -0.41 2.47
CA TRP A 352 10.65 -1.76 2.92
C TRP A 352 9.83 -2.51 1.87
N LEU A 353 10.32 -3.66 1.42
CA LEU A 353 9.59 -4.59 0.56
C LEU A 353 9.39 -5.90 1.32
N HIS A 354 8.14 -6.37 1.45
CA HIS A 354 7.82 -7.56 2.22
C HIS A 354 6.94 -8.55 1.43
N GLN A 355 6.88 -9.81 1.89
CA GLN A 355 6.17 -10.88 1.19
C GLN A 355 4.67 -10.95 1.50
N ALA A 356 4.13 -10.10 2.37
CA ALA A 356 2.69 -10.01 2.57
C ALA A 356 2.00 -9.33 1.37
N ASN A 357 0.68 -9.43 1.34
CA ASN A 357 -0.18 -8.66 0.46
C ASN A 357 -0.35 -7.21 0.97
N HIS A 358 -1.54 -6.63 0.84
CA HIS A 358 -1.91 -5.29 1.27
C HIS A 358 -1.90 -5.15 2.80
N ALA A 359 -0.71 -4.90 3.41
CA ALA A 359 -0.53 -4.96 4.87
C ALA A 359 0.62 -4.11 5.41
N THR A 360 0.52 -3.74 6.69
CA THR A 360 1.63 -3.17 7.47
C THR A 360 2.45 -4.27 8.14
N PRO A 361 3.79 -4.19 8.19
CA PRO A 361 4.64 -5.21 8.83
C PRO A 361 4.59 -5.20 10.37
N PHE A 362 3.78 -4.36 10.99
CA PHE A 362 3.71 -4.18 12.43
C PHE A 362 3.59 -5.50 13.21
N ARG A 363 2.74 -6.44 12.79
CA ARG A 363 2.46 -7.65 13.58
C ARG A 363 3.41 -8.82 13.38
N TRP A 364 4.18 -8.87 12.28
CA TRP A 364 5.12 -10.00 12.04
C TRP A 364 6.60 -9.58 12.10
N ARG A 365 6.89 -8.28 12.16
CA ARG A 365 8.24 -7.76 12.40
C ARG A 365 8.20 -6.62 13.42
N ILE A 366 7.44 -6.80 14.50
CA ILE A 366 7.03 -5.75 15.43
C ILE A 366 8.20 -4.98 16.03
N ASP A 367 9.26 -5.68 16.49
CA ASP A 367 10.38 -5.07 17.18
C ASP A 367 11.16 -4.12 16.25
N GLU A 368 11.48 -4.59 15.05
CA GLU A 368 12.20 -3.80 14.06
C GLU A 368 11.32 -2.69 13.44
N TRP A 369 10.03 -2.97 13.24
CA TRP A 369 9.07 -1.97 12.79
C TRP A 369 8.97 -0.79 13.76
N LEU A 370 8.80 -1.07 15.05
CA LEU A 370 8.75 -0.04 16.09
C LEU A 370 10.09 0.69 16.21
N ARG A 371 11.22 -0.03 16.18
CA ARG A 371 12.54 0.59 16.22
C ARG A 371 12.74 1.57 15.07
N GLN A 372 12.49 1.15 13.82
CA GLN A 372 12.73 2.01 12.66
C GLN A 372 11.75 3.18 12.59
N THR A 373 10.45 2.97 12.83
CA THR A 373 9.47 4.05 12.82
C THR A 373 9.69 5.04 13.94
N HIS A 374 10.09 4.58 15.13
CA HIS A 374 10.44 5.43 16.26
C HIS A 374 11.68 6.28 15.95
N HIS A 375 12.78 5.64 15.51
CA HIS A 375 13.99 6.36 15.10
C HIS A 375 13.72 7.35 13.96
N TRP A 376 12.85 7.00 13.00
CA TRP A 376 12.44 7.86 11.90
C TRP A 376 11.77 9.14 12.42
N PHE A 377 10.78 9.00 13.28
CA PHE A 377 10.09 10.16 13.85
C PHE A 377 10.97 10.94 14.84
N ASP A 378 11.73 10.28 15.68
CA ASP A 378 12.69 10.94 16.59
C ASP A 378 13.70 11.78 15.81
N ARG A 379 14.23 11.22 14.70
CA ARG A 379 15.20 11.93 13.85
C ARG A 379 14.62 13.17 13.20
N TYR A 380 13.45 13.05 12.60
CA TYR A 380 12.91 14.13 11.76
C TYR A 380 11.94 15.06 12.48
N LEU A 381 11.30 14.65 13.57
CA LEU A 381 10.37 15.49 14.31
C LEU A 381 11.02 16.14 15.54
N TYR A 382 11.87 15.42 16.25
CA TYR A 382 12.63 15.95 17.39
C TYR A 382 14.05 16.42 17.03
N GLY A 383 14.60 16.01 15.89
CA GLY A 383 15.98 16.30 15.50
C GLY A 383 17.02 15.46 16.22
N ILE A 384 16.62 14.34 16.84
CA ILE A 384 17.51 13.44 17.57
C ILE A 384 18.44 12.74 16.59
N ARG A 385 19.74 12.78 16.87
CA ARG A 385 20.78 12.11 16.06
C ARG A 385 20.91 10.66 16.50
N ASN A 386 20.09 9.78 15.95
CA ASN A 386 20.06 8.34 16.25
C ASN A 386 20.67 7.45 15.16
N GLY A 387 21.15 8.05 14.06
CA GLY A 387 21.85 7.32 13.01
C GLY A 387 20.99 6.62 11.97
N ILE A 388 19.65 6.71 12.04
CA ILE A 388 18.73 6.05 11.09
C ILE A 388 19.02 6.42 9.63
N GLU A 389 19.51 7.63 9.38
CA GLU A 389 19.90 8.12 8.06
C GLU A 389 21.13 7.43 7.47
N ASN A 390 21.94 6.78 8.30
CA ASN A 390 23.16 6.06 7.92
C ASN A 390 22.94 4.54 7.76
N GLU A 391 21.78 4.04 8.18
CA GLU A 391 21.41 2.65 7.99
C GLU A 391 21.19 2.33 6.49
N PRO A 392 21.25 1.04 6.09
CA PRO A 392 20.86 0.63 4.74
C PRO A 392 19.48 1.18 4.37
N LYS A 393 19.36 1.67 3.13
CA LYS A 393 18.13 2.33 2.68
C LYS A 393 16.99 1.37 2.41
N VAL A 394 17.29 0.09 2.20
CA VAL A 394 16.33 -0.91 1.74
C VAL A 394 16.33 -2.11 2.66
N ASP A 395 15.15 -2.52 3.09
CA ASP A 395 14.87 -3.78 3.77
C ASP A 395 13.98 -4.64 2.86
N ILE A 396 14.44 -5.85 2.51
CA ILE A 396 13.72 -6.76 1.61
C ILE A 396 13.46 -8.08 2.33
N GLN A 397 12.20 -8.49 2.44
CA GLN A 397 11.85 -9.83 2.90
C GLN A 397 11.92 -10.80 1.72
N ARG A 398 12.68 -11.88 1.90
CA ARG A 398 12.82 -12.95 0.92
C ARG A 398 11.64 -13.95 1.00
N PRO A 399 11.38 -14.75 -0.05
CA PRO A 399 10.31 -15.75 -0.03
C PRO A 399 10.43 -16.80 1.09
N ASP A 400 11.63 -17.03 1.62
CA ASP A 400 11.87 -17.92 2.77
C ASP A 400 11.61 -17.25 4.14
N GLY A 401 11.14 -16.00 4.13
CA GLY A 401 10.85 -15.21 5.33
C GLY A 401 12.05 -14.45 5.90
N SER A 402 13.27 -14.72 5.44
CA SER A 402 14.46 -13.96 5.86
C SER A 402 14.43 -12.51 5.37
N TRP A 403 15.20 -11.65 6.05
CA TRP A 403 15.33 -10.24 5.67
C TRP A 403 16.74 -9.91 5.21
N GLU A 404 16.84 -9.19 4.13
CA GLU A 404 18.06 -8.68 3.54
C GLU A 404 18.03 -7.16 3.55
N THR A 405 19.19 -6.52 3.84
CA THR A 405 19.33 -5.07 3.71
C THR A 405 20.19 -4.71 2.51
N ALA A 406 19.86 -3.63 1.82
CA ALA A 406 20.59 -3.15 0.66
C ALA A 406 20.77 -1.63 0.68
N LYS A 407 21.74 -1.16 -0.11
CA LYS A 407 22.02 0.28 -0.26
C LYS A 407 21.01 0.96 -1.18
N ASP A 408 20.43 0.22 -2.11
CA ASP A 408 19.49 0.71 -3.13
C ASP A 408 18.61 -0.44 -3.65
N TRP A 409 17.52 -0.10 -4.32
CA TRP A 409 16.68 -1.01 -5.06
C TRP A 409 16.30 -0.37 -6.42
N PRO A 410 16.38 -1.10 -7.57
CA PRO A 410 16.96 -2.44 -7.69
C PRO A 410 18.39 -2.53 -7.16
N LEU A 411 18.84 -3.76 -6.82
CA LEU A 411 20.19 -3.97 -6.26
C LEU A 411 21.27 -3.42 -7.19
N PRO A 412 22.30 -2.77 -6.66
CA PRO A 412 23.41 -2.32 -7.51
C PRO A 412 24.02 -3.46 -8.33
N GLY A 413 24.11 -3.24 -9.64
CA GLY A 413 24.59 -4.25 -10.59
C GLY A 413 23.51 -5.12 -11.21
N THR A 414 22.23 -4.91 -10.91
CA THR A 414 21.10 -5.51 -11.64
C THR A 414 21.18 -5.12 -13.12
N ARG A 415 21.00 -6.11 -13.99
CA ARG A 415 21.15 -5.96 -15.45
C ARG A 415 19.88 -6.39 -16.18
N THR A 416 19.58 -5.72 -17.28
CA THR A 416 18.50 -6.14 -18.17
C THR A 416 18.97 -7.30 -19.04
N LEU A 417 18.28 -8.45 -18.93
CA LEU A 417 18.48 -9.64 -19.76
C LEU A 417 17.32 -9.74 -20.76
N PRO A 418 17.57 -9.54 -22.08
CA PRO A 418 16.57 -9.83 -23.09
C PRO A 418 16.38 -11.34 -23.25
N VAL A 419 15.14 -11.80 -23.18
CA VAL A 419 14.76 -13.22 -23.35
C VAL A 419 13.70 -13.30 -24.43
N SER A 420 14.03 -13.97 -25.53
CA SER A 420 13.17 -14.11 -26.71
C SER A 420 12.10 -15.17 -26.51
N LEU A 421 10.91 -14.88 -27.01
CA LEU A 421 9.82 -15.83 -27.14
C LEU A 421 10.03 -16.59 -28.46
N ASN A 422 10.57 -17.80 -28.39
CA ASN A 422 10.90 -18.60 -29.56
C ASN A 422 9.79 -19.63 -29.85
N PRO A 423 9.61 -20.06 -31.13
CA PRO A 423 8.62 -21.08 -31.45
C PRO A 423 8.94 -22.40 -30.75
N GLY A 424 7.92 -23.18 -30.42
CA GLY A 424 8.07 -24.57 -30.00
C GLY A 424 8.33 -25.50 -31.20
N SER A 425 8.68 -26.73 -30.90
CA SER A 425 9.04 -27.75 -31.91
C SER A 425 7.85 -28.32 -32.69
N GLY A 426 6.61 -27.86 -32.45
CA GLY A 426 5.38 -28.35 -33.06
C GLY A 426 4.58 -27.28 -33.80
N SER A 427 3.66 -27.69 -34.68
CA SER A 427 2.68 -26.80 -35.31
C SER A 427 1.47 -26.56 -34.37
N GLY A 428 0.97 -25.31 -34.35
CA GLY A 428 -0.33 -24.97 -33.77
C GLY A 428 -0.41 -25.03 -32.23
N GLY A 429 -0.07 -23.92 -31.55
CA GLY A 429 -0.39 -23.74 -30.12
C GLY A 429 0.47 -24.51 -29.12
N GLN A 430 1.47 -25.26 -29.57
CA GLN A 430 2.43 -25.90 -28.66
C GLN A 430 3.25 -24.85 -27.90
N PRO A 431 3.61 -25.10 -26.63
CA PRO A 431 4.43 -24.20 -25.86
C PRO A 431 5.71 -23.82 -26.59
N GLY A 432 6.02 -22.53 -26.58
CA GLY A 432 7.27 -22.02 -27.11
C GLY A 432 8.42 -22.17 -26.10
N VAL A 433 9.61 -21.72 -26.52
CA VAL A 433 10.82 -21.79 -25.69
C VAL A 433 11.30 -20.37 -25.37
N LEU A 434 11.63 -20.11 -24.11
CA LEU A 434 12.35 -18.93 -23.71
C LEU A 434 13.85 -19.13 -23.87
N GLY A 435 14.52 -18.19 -24.52
CA GLY A 435 15.97 -18.25 -24.69
C GLY A 435 16.58 -16.90 -25.00
N THR A 436 17.89 -16.75 -24.74
CA THR A 436 18.61 -15.51 -24.98
C THR A 436 18.91 -15.25 -26.47
N ARG A 437 18.77 -16.27 -27.32
CA ARG A 437 18.93 -16.15 -28.76
C ARG A 437 17.58 -16.20 -29.47
N PRO A 438 17.23 -15.20 -30.28
CA PRO A 438 15.99 -15.22 -31.05
C PRO A 438 16.02 -16.31 -32.14
N GLN A 439 14.91 -17.01 -32.31
CA GLN A 439 14.69 -18.00 -33.34
C GLN A 439 13.44 -17.64 -34.14
N SER A 440 13.60 -17.47 -35.45
CA SER A 440 12.48 -17.22 -36.35
C SER A 440 11.58 -18.46 -36.48
N GLY A 441 10.29 -18.24 -36.64
CA GLY A 441 9.31 -19.31 -36.80
C GLY A 441 7.96 -18.80 -37.27
N ALA A 442 7.02 -19.72 -37.50
CA ALA A 442 5.66 -19.37 -37.86
C ALA A 442 4.98 -18.59 -36.75
N PRO A 443 4.07 -17.65 -37.08
CA PRO A 443 3.24 -16.96 -36.08
C PRO A 443 2.45 -17.95 -35.23
N GLN A 444 2.28 -17.65 -33.95
CA GLN A 444 1.50 -18.44 -33.01
C GLN A 444 0.27 -17.65 -32.57
N SER A 445 -0.87 -18.32 -32.51
CA SER A 445 -2.15 -17.67 -32.22
C SER A 445 -2.90 -18.35 -31.09
N PHE A 446 -3.68 -17.57 -30.38
CA PHE A 446 -4.71 -18.04 -29.45
C PHE A 446 -5.98 -17.18 -29.61
N THR A 447 -7.09 -17.65 -29.04
CA THR A 447 -8.36 -16.92 -29.03
C THR A 447 -8.71 -16.56 -27.60
N ASP A 448 -9.01 -15.29 -27.35
CA ASP A 448 -9.41 -14.79 -26.02
C ASP A 448 -10.74 -15.40 -25.59
N GLU A 449 -10.78 -15.94 -24.37
CA GLU A 449 -11.98 -16.47 -23.75
C GLU A 449 -12.55 -15.53 -22.68
N GLY A 450 -11.79 -14.63 -22.18
CA GLY A 450 -12.03 -13.43 -21.37
C GLY A 450 -13.07 -13.45 -20.25
N ARG A 451 -14.11 -14.30 -20.30
CA ARG A 451 -15.24 -14.29 -19.36
C ARG A 451 -15.41 -15.51 -18.51
N THR A 452 -14.68 -16.60 -18.77
CA THR A 452 -14.91 -17.89 -18.12
C THR A 452 -13.68 -18.52 -17.49
N ARG A 453 -12.47 -18.06 -17.85
CA ARG A 453 -11.22 -18.62 -17.38
C ARG A 453 -10.34 -17.57 -16.72
N THR A 454 -9.95 -17.83 -15.46
CA THR A 454 -8.96 -17.00 -14.75
C THR A 454 -7.55 -17.24 -15.28
N ALA A 455 -6.63 -16.31 -14.98
CA ALA A 455 -5.22 -16.48 -15.32
C ALA A 455 -4.66 -17.78 -14.70
N GLU A 456 -4.99 -18.08 -13.46
CA GLU A 456 -4.56 -19.30 -12.75
C GLU A 456 -5.00 -20.58 -13.45
N GLN A 457 -6.23 -20.60 -13.98
CA GLN A 457 -6.72 -21.74 -14.79
C GLN A 457 -5.97 -21.88 -16.11
N LEU A 458 -5.53 -20.75 -16.69
CA LEU A 458 -4.75 -20.72 -17.93
C LEU A 458 -3.28 -21.07 -17.73
N LEU A 459 -2.77 -21.09 -16.49
CA LEU A 459 -1.39 -21.49 -16.18
C LEU A 459 -1.20 -23.00 -16.11
N THR A 460 -2.27 -23.76 -15.85
CA THR A 460 -2.18 -25.21 -15.69
C THR A 460 -1.93 -25.89 -17.04
N GLY A 461 -1.15 -26.99 -17.02
CA GLY A 461 -0.79 -27.71 -18.24
C GLY A 461 0.13 -26.90 -19.16
N GLU A 462 1.14 -26.26 -18.59
CA GLU A 462 2.09 -25.36 -19.26
C GLU A 462 2.82 -26.02 -20.44
N ASP A 463 3.02 -27.33 -20.40
CA ASP A 463 3.65 -28.14 -21.44
C ASP A 463 2.69 -28.55 -22.57
N LYS A 464 1.43 -28.13 -22.52
CA LYS A 464 0.40 -28.47 -23.49
C LYS A 464 -0.08 -27.24 -24.25
N ALA A 465 -0.52 -27.46 -25.48
CA ALA A 465 -1.25 -26.46 -26.24
C ALA A 465 -2.54 -26.07 -25.51
N ASP A 466 -2.85 -24.79 -25.46
CA ASP A 466 -4.11 -24.27 -24.96
C ASP A 466 -4.65 -23.24 -25.97
N PRO A 467 -5.91 -23.33 -26.40
CA PRO A 467 -6.46 -22.43 -27.43
C PRO A 467 -6.63 -20.99 -26.94
N ASN A 468 -6.52 -20.73 -25.64
CA ASN A 468 -6.82 -19.44 -25.02
C ASN A 468 -5.58 -18.71 -24.48
N ARG A 469 -4.38 -19.25 -24.68
CA ARG A 469 -3.11 -18.64 -24.28
C ARG A 469 -1.95 -19.06 -25.15
N LEU A 470 -0.83 -18.31 -25.08
CA LEU A 470 0.50 -18.80 -25.47
C LEU A 470 1.38 -18.92 -24.23
N ALA A 471 2.14 -20.00 -24.15
CA ALA A 471 3.13 -20.23 -23.10
C ALA A 471 4.52 -20.37 -23.72
N TYR A 472 5.51 -19.75 -23.11
CA TYR A 472 6.92 -19.85 -23.45
C TYR A 472 7.71 -20.19 -22.20
N LEU A 473 8.52 -21.23 -22.24
CA LEU A 473 9.16 -21.80 -21.06
C LEU A 473 10.66 -21.95 -21.25
N THR A 474 11.44 -21.75 -20.20
CA THR A 474 12.84 -22.19 -20.17
C THR A 474 12.90 -23.71 -19.94
N GLY A 475 14.06 -24.33 -20.19
CA GLY A 475 14.41 -25.57 -19.50
C GLY A 475 14.53 -25.35 -17.99
N PRO A 476 14.71 -26.43 -17.20
CA PRO A 476 15.02 -26.27 -15.78
C PRO A 476 16.29 -25.42 -15.59
N LEU A 477 16.18 -24.40 -14.73
CA LEU A 477 17.32 -23.49 -14.49
C LEU A 477 18.48 -24.23 -13.82
N SER A 478 19.68 -24.00 -14.29
CA SER A 478 20.90 -24.61 -13.70
C SER A 478 21.34 -23.92 -12.40
N LYS A 479 20.97 -22.66 -12.23
CA LYS A 479 21.23 -21.82 -11.05
C LYS A 479 19.99 -20.96 -10.74
N PRO A 480 19.85 -20.46 -9.50
CA PRO A 480 18.78 -19.54 -9.19
C PRO A 480 18.83 -18.26 -10.05
N LEU A 481 17.66 -17.77 -10.46
CA LEU A 481 17.48 -16.51 -11.19
C LEU A 481 16.70 -15.53 -10.31
N ARG A 482 17.36 -14.50 -9.77
CA ARG A 482 16.69 -13.43 -9.05
C ARG A 482 16.28 -12.32 -10.01
N LEU A 483 14.99 -12.08 -10.10
CA LEU A 483 14.39 -10.91 -10.74
C LEU A 483 14.31 -9.79 -9.70
N ASP A 484 14.80 -8.61 -10.05
CA ASP A 484 14.96 -7.50 -9.10
C ASP A 484 14.77 -6.18 -9.86
N GLY A 485 13.53 -5.70 -9.90
CA GLY A 485 13.16 -4.48 -10.63
C GLY A 485 11.88 -4.60 -11.43
N ILE A 486 11.80 -3.87 -12.54
CA ILE A 486 10.63 -3.78 -13.42
C ILE A 486 10.86 -4.62 -14.68
N PRO A 487 10.24 -5.80 -14.82
CA PRO A 487 10.26 -6.53 -16.09
C PRO A 487 9.47 -5.77 -17.16
N LYS A 488 9.82 -5.98 -18.44
CA LYS A 488 9.12 -5.34 -19.56
C LYS A 488 8.76 -6.37 -20.61
N ALA A 489 7.56 -6.26 -21.16
CA ALA A 489 7.15 -6.99 -22.35
C ALA A 489 7.43 -6.16 -23.61
N ASP A 490 7.96 -6.79 -24.66
CA ASP A 490 8.18 -6.23 -26.00
C ASP A 490 7.70 -7.28 -27.01
N ILE A 491 6.41 -7.24 -27.31
CA ILE A 491 5.71 -8.29 -28.07
C ILE A 491 5.26 -7.73 -29.41
N ARG A 492 5.58 -8.43 -30.49
CA ARG A 492 5.03 -8.17 -31.82
C ARG A 492 3.81 -9.03 -32.05
N ALA A 493 2.64 -8.39 -32.08
CA ALA A 493 1.39 -9.11 -32.21
C ALA A 493 0.36 -8.35 -33.05
N SER A 494 -0.60 -9.10 -33.57
CA SER A 494 -1.84 -8.58 -34.14
C SER A 494 -3.02 -9.05 -33.32
N LEU A 495 -4.02 -8.19 -33.20
CA LEU A 495 -5.30 -8.49 -32.56
C LEU A 495 -6.41 -8.38 -33.60
N ASN A 496 -7.26 -9.39 -33.66
CA ASN A 496 -8.41 -9.45 -34.57
C ASN A 496 -9.67 -9.80 -33.79
N GLY A 497 -10.39 -8.81 -33.32
CA GLY A 497 -11.57 -8.96 -32.49
C GLY A 497 -11.91 -7.70 -31.71
N ARG A 498 -12.67 -7.84 -30.64
CA ARG A 498 -13.20 -6.72 -29.85
C ARG A 498 -12.31 -6.30 -28.68
N SER A 499 -11.58 -7.26 -28.05
CA SER A 499 -10.68 -6.95 -26.96
C SER A 499 -9.40 -6.29 -27.49
N PRO A 500 -9.03 -5.10 -26.99
CA PRO A 500 -7.77 -4.47 -27.33
C PRO A 500 -6.65 -4.88 -26.35
N PHE A 501 -6.92 -5.71 -25.35
CA PHE A 501 -5.99 -5.99 -24.26
C PHE A 501 -4.95 -7.05 -24.63
N LEU A 502 -3.76 -6.86 -24.07
CA LEU A 502 -2.70 -7.84 -24.05
C LEU A 502 -2.09 -7.88 -22.65
N THR A 503 -2.00 -9.09 -22.10
CA THR A 503 -1.44 -9.35 -20.76
C THR A 503 -0.22 -10.25 -20.88
N ALA A 504 0.84 -9.92 -20.15
CA ALA A 504 1.99 -10.81 -19.96
C ALA A 504 2.11 -11.18 -18.48
N LEU A 505 2.34 -12.47 -18.22
CA LEU A 505 2.63 -12.99 -16.89
C LEU A 505 4.04 -13.59 -16.88
N LEU A 506 4.81 -13.33 -15.82
CA LEU A 506 5.99 -14.13 -15.49
C LEU A 506 5.61 -15.14 -14.41
N VAL A 507 5.99 -16.39 -14.63
CA VAL A 507 5.57 -17.53 -13.79
C VAL A 507 6.79 -18.38 -13.42
N ASP A 508 6.88 -18.72 -12.14
CA ASP A 508 7.82 -19.72 -11.64
C ASP A 508 7.10 -21.08 -11.62
N TYR A 509 7.48 -21.98 -12.53
CA TYR A 509 7.00 -23.36 -12.58
C TYR A 509 7.98 -24.29 -11.85
N GLY A 510 7.51 -24.89 -10.79
CA GLY A 510 8.22 -25.82 -9.91
C GLY A 510 7.49 -25.90 -8.58
N THR A 511 7.26 -27.10 -8.09
CA THR A 511 6.59 -27.31 -6.81
C THR A 511 7.46 -26.80 -5.67
N ASP A 512 6.93 -25.83 -4.93
CA ASP A 512 7.62 -25.20 -3.79
C ASP A 512 6.63 -24.66 -2.77
N THR A 513 7.08 -24.48 -1.53
CA THR A 513 6.31 -23.80 -0.48
C THR A 513 6.65 -22.32 -0.49
N ARG A 514 5.65 -21.48 -0.70
CA ARG A 514 5.82 -20.03 -0.93
C ARG A 514 4.84 -19.22 -0.08
N PRO A 515 5.20 -17.98 0.31
CA PRO A 515 4.25 -17.05 0.90
C PRO A 515 3.07 -16.78 -0.06
N THR A 516 1.86 -16.83 0.47
CA THR A 516 0.63 -16.49 -0.27
C THR A 516 0.35 -14.98 -0.25
N GLY A 517 1.03 -14.23 0.61
CA GLY A 517 0.71 -12.86 0.94
C GLY A 517 -0.26 -12.71 2.12
N ALA A 518 -1.07 -13.73 2.41
CA ALA A 518 -1.94 -13.75 3.59
C ALA A 518 -1.14 -13.93 4.89
N ARG A 519 -1.81 -13.71 6.02
CA ARG A 519 -1.22 -13.78 7.36
C ARG A 519 -2.04 -14.67 8.27
N ILE A 520 -1.35 -15.39 9.15
CA ILE A 520 -1.93 -16.21 10.20
C ILE A 520 -1.65 -15.52 11.53
N THR A 521 -2.70 -15.28 12.34
CA THR A 521 -2.55 -14.74 13.69
C THR A 521 -2.18 -15.89 14.63
N THR A 522 -1.08 -15.73 15.36
CA THR A 522 -0.59 -16.69 16.35
C THR A 522 -1.22 -16.45 17.73
N THR A 523 -0.90 -17.28 18.71
CA THR A 523 -1.26 -17.08 20.12
C THR A 523 -0.24 -16.26 20.89
N ASP A 524 0.89 -15.87 20.27
CA ASP A 524 1.95 -15.09 20.90
C ASP A 524 1.53 -13.62 21.05
N LYS A 525 1.29 -13.20 22.30
CA LYS A 525 0.90 -11.82 22.66
C LYS A 525 2.13 -10.98 22.96
N VAL A 526 2.29 -9.89 22.24
CA VAL A 526 3.39 -8.92 22.41
C VAL A 526 2.84 -7.58 22.85
N CYS A 527 3.38 -7.05 23.96
CA CYS A 527 3.03 -5.72 24.44
C CYS A 527 4.08 -4.70 23.99
N TYR A 528 3.63 -3.60 23.44
CA TYR A 528 4.44 -2.56 22.83
C TYR A 528 4.26 -1.18 23.45
N GLY A 529 3.17 -0.94 24.17
CA GLY A 529 2.81 0.38 24.68
C GLY A 529 2.01 0.36 25.97
N GLN A 530 1.54 1.53 26.38
CA GLN A 530 0.69 1.68 27.54
C GLN A 530 -0.76 1.34 27.19
N SER A 531 -1.38 0.46 28.00
CA SER A 531 -2.80 0.10 27.87
C SER A 531 -3.69 1.04 28.68
N VAL A 532 -4.91 1.26 28.20
CA VAL A 532 -6.02 1.89 28.94
C VAL A 532 -7.27 1.00 28.80
N PRO A 533 -8.31 1.20 29.63
CA PRO A 533 -9.56 0.46 29.46
C PRO A 533 -10.12 0.60 28.03
N GLY A 534 -10.37 -0.52 27.37
CA GLY A 534 -10.89 -0.56 26.00
C GLY A 534 -9.83 -0.44 24.90
N ASP A 535 -8.55 -0.21 25.25
CA ASP A 535 -7.45 -0.09 24.30
C ASP A 535 -6.16 -0.71 24.86
N GLU A 536 -5.85 -1.91 24.42
CA GLU A 536 -4.66 -2.64 24.86
C GLU A 536 -3.43 -2.24 24.06
N GLY A 537 -2.34 -1.81 24.75
CA GLY A 537 -1.00 -1.63 24.19
C GLY A 537 -0.30 -2.94 23.86
N CYS A 538 -1.03 -3.97 23.43
CA CYS A 538 -0.56 -5.31 23.10
C CYS A 538 -1.27 -5.83 21.84
N THR A 539 -0.61 -6.72 21.10
CA THR A 539 -1.20 -7.39 19.93
C THR A 539 -0.76 -8.85 19.86
N LEU A 540 -1.49 -9.67 19.11
CA LEU A 540 -1.03 -11.01 18.75
C LEU A 540 -0.09 -10.92 17.54
N ARG A 541 1.04 -11.64 17.59
CA ARG A 541 1.94 -11.76 16.43
C ARG A 541 1.21 -12.40 15.26
N GLN A 542 1.70 -12.07 14.09
CA GLN A 542 1.30 -12.72 12.84
C GLN A 542 2.52 -13.36 12.17
N GLU A 543 2.26 -14.36 11.37
CA GLU A 543 3.22 -14.99 10.49
C GLU A 543 2.65 -14.99 9.07
N LEU A 544 3.53 -15.04 8.07
CA LEU A 544 3.09 -15.18 6.69
C LEU A 544 2.51 -16.58 6.47
N ALA A 545 1.32 -16.64 5.89
CA ALA A 545 0.77 -17.90 5.42
C ALA A 545 1.58 -18.39 4.22
N THR A 546 1.82 -19.71 4.18
CA THR A 546 2.52 -20.36 3.08
C THR A 546 1.67 -21.45 2.47
N GLU A 547 1.90 -21.75 1.20
CA GLU A 547 1.22 -22.78 0.43
C GLU A 547 2.23 -23.51 -0.43
N THR A 548 2.07 -24.83 -0.55
CA THR A 548 2.82 -25.64 -1.51
C THR A 548 2.03 -25.72 -2.81
N ALA A 549 2.59 -25.12 -3.87
CA ALA A 549 1.93 -25.01 -5.17
C ALA A 549 2.91 -25.38 -6.30
N PRO A 550 2.41 -25.93 -7.44
CA PRO A 550 3.26 -26.30 -8.58
C PRO A 550 3.80 -25.10 -9.35
N TYR A 551 3.22 -23.91 -9.17
CA TYR A 551 3.66 -22.68 -9.80
C TYR A 551 3.35 -21.46 -8.93
N LYS A 552 3.96 -20.30 -9.28
CA LYS A 552 3.58 -18.98 -8.76
C LYS A 552 3.65 -17.95 -9.87
N ILE A 553 2.62 -17.12 -10.00
CA ILE A 553 2.69 -15.87 -10.77
C ILE A 553 3.62 -14.92 -10.03
N ILE A 554 4.76 -14.61 -10.65
CA ILE A 554 5.77 -13.69 -10.11
C ILE A 554 5.28 -12.26 -10.26
N THR A 555 4.83 -11.93 -11.48
CA THR A 555 4.33 -10.59 -11.82
C THR A 555 3.43 -10.62 -13.05
N ARG A 556 2.64 -9.55 -13.21
CA ARG A 556 1.71 -9.29 -14.31
C ARG A 556 2.00 -7.93 -14.92
N GLY A 557 1.60 -7.74 -16.16
CA GLY A 557 1.55 -6.42 -16.80
C GLY A 557 0.51 -6.41 -17.90
N TRP A 558 -0.24 -5.33 -17.98
CA TRP A 558 -1.37 -5.14 -18.88
C TRP A 558 -1.11 -4.00 -19.86
N LEU A 559 -1.66 -4.10 -21.04
CA LEU A 559 -1.64 -3.06 -22.06
C LEU A 559 -2.96 -3.02 -22.79
N ASP A 560 -3.53 -1.84 -22.96
CA ASP A 560 -4.45 -1.60 -24.06
C ASP A 560 -3.65 -1.30 -25.33
N ALA A 561 -3.69 -2.17 -26.32
CA ALA A 561 -2.93 -2.01 -27.54
C ALA A 561 -3.31 -0.76 -28.35
N ARG A 562 -4.46 -0.13 -28.06
CA ARG A 562 -4.82 1.18 -28.60
C ARG A 562 -3.89 2.28 -28.08
N ASN A 563 -3.37 2.14 -26.86
CA ASN A 563 -2.43 3.09 -26.23
C ASN A 563 -0.94 2.77 -26.49
N ARG A 564 -0.63 1.90 -27.44
CA ARG A 564 0.73 1.46 -27.77
C ARG A 564 1.75 2.56 -28.06
N ASN A 565 1.30 3.72 -28.53
CA ASN A 565 2.17 4.85 -28.88
C ASN A 565 2.15 5.96 -27.82
N SER A 566 1.08 6.07 -27.05
CA SER A 566 0.89 7.09 -26.03
C SER A 566 -0.22 6.67 -25.06
N ILE A 567 0.02 6.79 -23.77
CA ILE A 567 -1.03 6.60 -22.75
C ILE A 567 -2.09 7.70 -22.77
N SER A 568 -1.80 8.84 -23.43
CA SER A 568 -2.73 9.99 -23.48
C SER A 568 -3.58 10.03 -24.76
N ARG A 569 -3.44 9.03 -25.63
CA ARG A 569 -4.19 8.99 -26.88
C ARG A 569 -4.29 7.58 -27.42
N SER A 570 -5.44 7.00 -27.33
CA SER A 570 -5.77 5.73 -27.96
C SER A 570 -5.87 5.86 -29.49
N GLU A 571 -5.38 4.87 -30.21
CA GLU A 571 -5.41 4.77 -31.67
C GLU A 571 -6.06 3.43 -32.06
N PRO A 572 -7.08 3.42 -32.94
CA PRO A 572 -7.74 2.20 -33.36
C PRO A 572 -6.76 1.14 -33.88
N LEU A 573 -7.05 -0.12 -33.60
CA LEU A 573 -6.34 -1.25 -34.15
C LEU A 573 -6.92 -1.62 -35.52
N THR A 574 -6.06 -1.93 -36.47
CA THR A 574 -6.47 -2.52 -37.74
C THR A 574 -6.44 -4.05 -37.58
N PRO A 575 -7.55 -4.75 -37.79
CA PRO A 575 -7.60 -6.21 -37.67
C PRO A 575 -6.49 -6.90 -38.48
N GLY A 576 -5.79 -7.83 -37.85
CA GLY A 576 -4.69 -8.60 -38.48
C GLY A 576 -3.38 -7.84 -38.71
N LYS A 577 -3.34 -6.51 -38.51
CA LYS A 577 -2.07 -5.76 -38.60
C LYS A 577 -1.20 -6.04 -37.39
N THR A 578 0.06 -6.38 -37.62
CA THR A 578 1.06 -6.59 -36.57
C THR A 578 1.58 -5.25 -36.05
N TYR A 579 1.61 -5.10 -34.73
CA TYR A 579 2.13 -3.95 -34.01
C TYR A 579 3.32 -4.35 -33.13
N SER A 580 4.18 -3.40 -32.83
CA SER A 580 5.18 -3.52 -31.76
C SER A 580 4.56 -2.98 -30.47
N LEU A 581 4.31 -3.86 -29.52
CA LEU A 581 3.62 -3.58 -28.27
C LEU A 581 4.62 -3.68 -27.11
N ARG A 582 4.81 -2.58 -26.37
CA ARG A 582 5.78 -2.50 -25.29
C ARG A 582 5.12 -1.92 -24.06
N TRP A 583 5.32 -2.60 -22.91
CA TRP A 583 4.82 -2.11 -21.63
C TRP A 583 5.65 -2.63 -20.48
N ASP A 584 5.59 -1.91 -19.37
CA ASP A 584 6.17 -2.34 -18.10
C ASP A 584 5.22 -3.34 -17.43
N MET A 585 5.80 -4.32 -16.75
CA MET A 585 5.08 -5.21 -15.84
C MET A 585 5.23 -4.69 -14.40
N GLN A 586 4.45 -5.22 -13.46
CA GLN A 586 4.56 -4.81 -12.07
C GLN A 586 5.97 -5.15 -11.52
N PRO A 587 6.59 -4.22 -10.77
CA PRO A 587 7.89 -4.44 -10.15
C PRO A 587 7.89 -5.65 -9.23
N THR A 588 9.02 -6.35 -9.17
CA THR A 588 9.16 -7.55 -8.33
C THR A 588 10.56 -7.73 -7.78
N ASP A 589 10.68 -8.42 -6.66
CA ASP A 589 11.92 -9.02 -6.16
C ASP A 589 11.64 -10.49 -5.83
N TYR A 590 12.01 -11.37 -6.74
CA TYR A 590 11.69 -12.79 -6.65
C TYR A 590 12.84 -13.65 -7.17
N THR A 591 13.04 -14.82 -6.55
CA THR A 591 14.05 -15.80 -6.99
C THR A 591 13.37 -17.06 -7.50
N VAL A 592 13.50 -17.33 -8.79
CA VAL A 592 13.21 -18.62 -9.39
C VAL A 592 14.35 -19.58 -9.02
N LYS A 593 14.05 -20.69 -8.37
CA LYS A 593 15.05 -21.64 -7.85
C LYS A 593 15.70 -22.45 -8.99
N ALA A 594 16.91 -22.98 -8.74
CA ALA A 594 17.50 -24.00 -9.61
C ALA A 594 16.57 -25.21 -9.70
N GLY A 595 16.46 -25.81 -10.89
CA GLY A 595 15.54 -26.91 -11.20
C GLY A 595 14.12 -26.45 -11.57
N HIS A 596 13.72 -25.22 -11.23
CA HIS A 596 12.45 -24.64 -11.68
C HIS A 596 12.57 -24.11 -13.11
N ARG A 597 11.45 -23.81 -13.74
CA ARG A 597 11.36 -23.23 -15.07
C ARG A 597 10.72 -21.84 -14.99
N LEU A 598 11.32 -20.86 -15.66
CA LEU A 598 10.66 -19.58 -15.86
C LEU A 598 9.70 -19.69 -17.05
N GLY A 599 8.46 -19.22 -16.85
CA GLY A 599 7.44 -19.12 -17.91
C GLY A 599 7.08 -17.67 -18.21
N VAL A 600 6.81 -17.39 -19.49
CA VAL A 600 6.09 -16.21 -19.97
C VAL A 600 4.77 -16.67 -20.56
N ILE A 601 3.67 -16.19 -20.00
CA ILE A 601 2.33 -16.50 -20.51
C ILE A 601 1.74 -15.23 -21.11
N VAL A 602 1.25 -15.35 -22.34
CA VAL A 602 0.60 -14.25 -23.06
C VAL A 602 -0.89 -14.53 -23.14
N LEU A 603 -1.67 -13.61 -22.61
CA LEU A 603 -3.13 -13.59 -22.60
C LEU A 603 -3.65 -12.33 -23.30
N SER A 604 -4.93 -12.25 -23.63
CA SER A 604 -5.61 -10.98 -23.91
C SER A 604 -6.22 -10.43 -22.62
N THR A 605 -7.36 -10.94 -22.20
CA THR A 605 -8.03 -10.56 -20.96
C THR A 605 -7.37 -11.23 -19.75
N ASP A 606 -7.10 -10.47 -18.70
CA ASP A 606 -6.84 -11.01 -17.35
C ASP A 606 -8.14 -10.93 -16.55
N TYR A 607 -8.78 -12.07 -16.36
CA TYR A 607 -10.15 -12.18 -15.83
C TYR A 607 -10.36 -11.41 -14.52
N ASP A 608 -9.39 -11.42 -13.63
CA ASP A 608 -9.52 -10.84 -12.29
C ASP A 608 -9.15 -9.35 -12.24
N TYR A 609 -8.58 -8.80 -13.32
CA TYR A 609 -8.04 -7.42 -13.29
C TYR A 609 -8.60 -6.52 -14.38
N THR A 610 -8.75 -7.00 -15.62
CA THR A 610 -9.13 -6.15 -16.76
C THR A 610 -10.64 -6.18 -17.04
N LEU A 611 -11.12 -5.22 -17.79
CA LEU A 611 -12.45 -5.32 -18.41
C LEU A 611 -12.52 -6.56 -19.30
N ARG A 612 -13.69 -7.21 -19.37
CA ARG A 612 -13.92 -8.45 -20.09
C ARG A 612 -14.78 -8.19 -21.31
N TYR A 613 -14.17 -8.25 -22.46
CA TYR A 613 -14.87 -8.21 -23.73
C TYR A 613 -15.54 -9.57 -24.03
N PRO A 614 -16.53 -9.63 -24.95
CA PRO A 614 -17.01 -10.92 -25.48
C PRO A 614 -15.84 -11.73 -26.03
N ALA A 615 -15.87 -13.04 -25.78
CA ALA A 615 -14.86 -13.98 -26.29
C ALA A 615 -14.71 -13.92 -27.83
N GLY A 616 -13.59 -14.39 -28.36
CA GLY A 616 -13.37 -14.56 -29.79
C GLY A 616 -12.31 -13.63 -30.40
N THR A 617 -11.65 -12.75 -29.61
CA THR A 617 -10.52 -11.97 -30.14
C THR A 617 -9.33 -12.91 -30.40
N ALA A 618 -8.93 -13.01 -31.68
CA ALA A 618 -7.74 -13.76 -32.07
C ALA A 618 -6.50 -12.89 -31.90
N VAL A 619 -5.53 -13.37 -31.12
CA VAL A 619 -4.22 -12.74 -30.91
C VAL A 619 -3.16 -13.59 -31.61
N THR A 620 -2.37 -12.98 -32.48
CA THR A 620 -1.28 -13.66 -33.20
C THR A 620 0.05 -13.00 -32.86
N VAL A 621 0.94 -13.75 -32.22
CA VAL A 621 2.28 -13.34 -31.80
C VAL A 621 3.33 -13.78 -32.80
N GLN A 622 4.33 -12.93 -33.06
CA GLN A 622 5.49 -13.23 -33.92
C GLN A 622 6.64 -13.73 -33.04
N PRO A 623 6.91 -15.05 -33.00
CA PRO A 623 8.04 -15.61 -32.25
C PRO A 623 9.38 -15.11 -32.79
N GLY A 624 10.40 -15.04 -31.91
CA GLY A 624 11.72 -14.55 -32.25
C GLY A 624 11.82 -13.03 -32.43
N ALA A 625 10.73 -12.38 -32.85
CA ALA A 625 10.61 -10.92 -32.86
C ALA A 625 10.00 -10.35 -31.58
N SER A 626 9.53 -11.21 -30.68
CA SER A 626 8.96 -10.91 -29.38
C SER A 626 9.90 -11.33 -28.26
N ARG A 627 9.93 -10.59 -27.16
CA ARG A 627 10.81 -10.85 -26.02
C ARG A 627 10.24 -10.25 -24.74
N VAL A 628 10.80 -10.68 -23.61
CA VAL A 628 10.70 -9.99 -22.34
C VAL A 628 12.08 -9.48 -21.92
N LEU A 629 12.11 -8.35 -21.23
CA LEU A 629 13.33 -7.76 -20.68
C LEU A 629 13.29 -8.00 -19.16
N LEU A 630 14.15 -8.87 -18.67
CA LEU A 630 14.18 -9.28 -17.27
C LEU A 630 15.24 -8.47 -16.50
N PRO A 631 14.89 -7.82 -15.37
CA PRO A 631 15.86 -7.22 -14.46
C PRO A 631 16.50 -8.32 -13.61
N VAL A 632 17.71 -8.75 -13.93
CA VAL A 632 18.41 -9.84 -13.26
C VAL A 632 19.44 -9.29 -12.28
N ALA A 633 19.31 -9.66 -11.01
CA ALA A 633 20.27 -9.33 -9.96
C ALA A 633 21.63 -9.98 -10.21
N PRO A 634 22.73 -9.42 -9.63
CA PRO A 634 24.08 -10.02 -9.75
C PRO A 634 24.11 -11.48 -9.29
N GLY A 635 24.81 -12.33 -10.04
CA GLY A 635 24.96 -13.76 -9.74
C GLY A 635 23.82 -14.66 -10.23
N GLY A 636 22.73 -14.09 -10.77
CA GLY A 636 21.63 -14.85 -11.36
C GLY A 636 22.04 -15.62 -12.64
N ASP A 637 21.28 -16.68 -12.96
CA ASP A 637 21.47 -17.45 -14.19
C ASP A 637 21.11 -16.59 -15.41
N THR A 638 22.08 -16.32 -16.26
CA THR A 638 21.87 -15.59 -17.52
C THR A 638 21.98 -16.50 -18.75
N SER A 639 22.21 -17.79 -18.54
CA SER A 639 22.39 -18.78 -19.61
C SER A 639 21.10 -19.52 -19.97
N LEU A 640 19.96 -18.84 -19.91
CA LEU A 640 18.64 -19.41 -20.20
C LEU A 640 18.64 -20.14 -21.55
N ARG A 641 18.44 -21.45 -21.52
CA ARG A 641 18.40 -22.35 -22.68
C ARG A 641 17.06 -23.06 -22.76
#